data_1f867b4daf0d8a547531ced8518adfef
#
_entry.id   1f867b4daf0d8a547531ced8518adfef
#
_cell.length_a   1.000
_cell.length_b   1.000
_cell.length_c   1.000
_cell.angle_alpha   90.00
_cell.angle_beta   90.00
_cell.angle_gamma   90.00
#
_symmetry.space_group_name_H-M   'P 1'
#
loop_
_entity.id
_entity.type
_entity.pdbx_description
1 polymer ?
#
loop_
_entity_poly.entity_id
_entity_poly.type
_entity_poly.pdbx_seq_one_letter_code
_entity_poly.pdbx_strand_id
1 'polypeptide(L)'
;MRIENHKRLKELLERAEYIRDIKGEDFEDVMEVYSQLKYAFENFYDLSEEEIEGLLKRSEKRLEELTILGEKTLTPYEIVKITRHPQRFTLQDILENVYDSYVELGGEGEINIDPAVVCAKAMLIRRVGDDFHVHQVMVIGHEKGSGEEFRRGGSAAPWGNEKALRYMRMAETEGIPIHFFIFTPGAYPIEDYPGAAQQIARNLYAMSKLQVPMISFISEGGSGGAEAIGLADLRLMAEKGYYSVISPEGAAAIVAKLRDGRPPRELVEKMAKALKLTARDNLELGTIDRIIPEPPLGARKKDYEFFKRLKIELIKATDEVVLRTRGFKTFTKHALSKQTTDNFSYYVDWDLSEDEREILVELRYEKYRKMTQWAVVMPKGLSQALKEKGENFLRVLRNEVKYRVLKSGHKTFKRLIDDILSESSLLLKPVSDPVKTVYNLIVGKKVKPKLPTIPEEEGGVYELPVALEDRTVTCPQAEKYGCPDIWVPDLYGEFCGVCPYCGYHFFLEYQWYLNNVFDRGSIKFFDEEIASTNPLNFDGHAEKLKEDRKRTGLNSAFLSFTAKVGGISVVCGMLVADFRQGTVGAAEGEKFIRAIQLAKITRRPFLMFVHSTGGIRIQEGTVGVVQMPRCTMAVRDYVDAGGLYLVMYDNNSYAGPVASFLGSAPYQFALKSTRLGFAGPRVIHETTGQPPPPDYHSAENALRRGHIQGIWDRRELRKRIFHALLTMGGKNLYYR
;
A
#
# COMPACT_ATOMS: atom_id res chain seq x y z
N MET A 1 48.48 15.19 -20.12
CA MET A 1 48.85 14.15 -19.13
C MET A 1 48.54 14.62 -17.69
N ARG A 2 49.10 15.73 -17.19
CA ARG A 2 48.90 16.17 -15.80
C ARG A 2 47.42 16.52 -15.46
N ILE A 3 46.66 17.18 -16.33
CA ILE A 3 45.23 17.45 -16.13
C ILE A 3 44.39 16.16 -16.11
N GLU A 4 44.76 15.20 -16.94
CA GLU A 4 44.06 13.91 -17.00
C GLU A 4 44.32 13.06 -15.75
N ASN A 5 45.60 13.08 -15.26
CA ASN A 5 45.96 12.43 -14.01
C ASN A 5 45.25 13.06 -12.80
N HIS A 6 45.08 14.38 -12.77
CA HIS A 6 44.32 15.06 -11.73
C HIS A 6 42.84 14.63 -11.74
N LYS A 7 42.25 14.52 -12.94
CA LYS A 7 40.87 14.02 -13.09
C LYS A 7 40.69 12.58 -12.63
N ARG A 8 41.65 11.68 -13.05
CA ARG A 8 41.64 10.28 -12.61
C ARG A 8 41.84 10.15 -11.09
N LEU A 9 42.73 10.98 -10.51
CA LEU A 9 42.95 10.99 -9.06
C LEU A 9 41.69 11.37 -8.31
N LYS A 10 40.96 12.39 -8.79
CA LYS A 10 39.67 12.79 -8.24
C LYS A 10 38.64 11.67 -8.32
N GLU A 11 38.54 11.00 -9.47
CA GLU A 11 37.59 9.87 -9.68
C GLU A 11 37.90 8.68 -8.74
N LEU A 12 39.18 8.36 -8.52
CA LEU A 12 39.57 7.29 -7.58
C LEU A 12 39.32 7.71 -6.14
N LEU A 13 39.54 8.97 -5.79
CA LEU A 13 39.24 9.50 -4.45
C LEU A 13 37.71 9.43 -4.17
N GLU A 14 36.87 9.88 -5.10
CA GLU A 14 35.41 9.77 -5.01
C GLU A 14 34.95 8.31 -4.86
N ARG A 15 35.64 7.37 -5.54
CA ARG A 15 35.35 5.94 -5.42
C ARG A 15 35.79 5.37 -4.06
N ALA A 16 36.94 5.74 -3.55
CA ALA A 16 37.39 5.33 -2.22
C ALA A 16 36.47 5.88 -1.12
N GLU A 17 36.09 7.13 -1.25
CA GLU A 17 35.12 7.78 -0.35
C GLU A 17 33.77 7.06 -0.33
N TYR A 18 33.24 6.72 -1.51
CA TYR A 18 32.01 5.96 -1.63
C TYR A 18 32.08 4.60 -0.88
N ILE A 19 33.15 3.82 -1.07
CA ILE A 19 33.31 2.53 -0.39
C ILE A 19 33.40 2.72 1.11
N ARG A 20 34.20 3.72 1.57
CA ARG A 20 34.30 4.08 2.99
C ARG A 20 32.96 4.42 3.62
N ASP A 21 32.16 5.24 2.97
CA ASP A 21 30.87 5.70 3.49
C ASP A 21 29.87 4.55 3.60
N ILE A 22 29.92 3.58 2.68
CA ILE A 22 29.08 2.39 2.73
C ILE A 22 29.55 1.42 3.82
N LYS A 23 30.83 1.06 3.82
CA LYS A 23 31.39 0.00 4.70
C LYS A 23 31.70 0.50 6.11
N GLY A 24 31.97 1.79 6.28
CA GLY A 24 32.38 2.39 7.53
C GLY A 24 33.91 2.32 7.77
N GLU A 25 34.33 2.92 8.89
CA GLU A 25 35.75 3.03 9.26
C GLU A 25 36.38 1.68 9.63
N ASP A 26 35.56 0.70 10.02
CA ASP A 26 36.03 -0.66 10.34
C ASP A 26 36.62 -1.43 9.12
N PHE A 27 36.43 -0.88 7.90
CA PHE A 27 36.99 -1.42 6.68
C PHE A 27 38.39 -0.80 6.44
N GLU A 28 39.36 -1.18 7.28
CA GLU A 28 40.69 -0.57 7.40
C GLU A 28 41.42 -0.37 6.06
N ASP A 29 41.41 -1.37 5.19
CA ASP A 29 42.07 -1.33 3.88
C ASP A 29 41.55 -0.16 2.98
N VAL A 30 40.30 0.24 3.09
CA VAL A 30 39.75 1.39 2.34
C VAL A 30 40.24 2.70 2.92
N MET A 31 40.38 2.78 4.26
CA MET A 31 40.85 3.97 4.93
C MET A 31 42.29 4.30 4.54
N GLU A 32 43.15 3.29 4.37
CA GLU A 32 44.50 3.47 3.89
C GLU A 32 44.53 4.06 2.47
N VAL A 33 43.81 3.42 1.53
CA VAL A 33 43.76 3.90 0.14
C VAL A 33 43.14 5.30 0.05
N TYR A 34 42.07 5.56 0.81
CA TYR A 34 41.43 6.88 0.87
C TYR A 34 42.41 7.96 1.37
N SER A 35 43.14 7.68 2.43
CA SER A 35 44.13 8.62 3.01
C SER A 35 45.27 8.93 2.04
N GLN A 36 45.76 7.91 1.34
CA GLN A 36 46.84 8.09 0.32
C GLN A 36 46.33 8.92 -0.86
N LEU A 37 45.13 8.63 -1.39
CA LEU A 37 44.55 9.38 -2.49
C LEU A 37 44.19 10.82 -2.11
N LYS A 38 43.72 11.03 -0.89
CA LYS A 38 43.40 12.36 -0.36
C LYS A 38 44.67 13.21 -0.22
N TYR A 39 45.72 12.65 0.37
CA TYR A 39 47.02 13.31 0.48
C TYR A 39 47.57 13.72 -0.89
N ALA A 40 47.52 12.78 -1.86
CA ALA A 40 48.00 13.04 -3.22
C ALA A 40 47.12 14.10 -3.95
N PHE A 41 45.83 14.14 -3.67
CA PHE A 41 44.95 15.15 -4.26
C PHE A 41 45.20 16.55 -3.70
N GLU A 42 45.41 16.66 -2.38
CA GLU A 42 45.71 17.92 -1.71
C GLU A 42 47.12 18.47 -2.07
N ASN A 43 48.07 17.59 -2.33
CA ASN A 43 49.45 17.94 -2.66
C ASN A 43 49.81 17.64 -4.13
N PHE A 44 48.85 17.66 -5.04
CA PHE A 44 49.00 17.20 -6.42
C PHE A 44 50.13 17.89 -7.19
N TYR A 45 50.37 19.18 -6.94
CA TYR A 45 51.37 19.98 -7.62
C TYR A 45 52.79 19.74 -7.10
N ASP A 46 52.94 19.20 -5.92
CA ASP A 46 54.24 18.92 -5.26
C ASP A 46 54.77 17.54 -5.56
N LEU A 47 53.93 16.63 -6.10
CA LEU A 47 54.28 15.26 -6.47
C LEU A 47 54.77 15.18 -7.92
N SER A 48 55.73 14.29 -8.18
CA SER A 48 56.22 13.97 -9.51
C SER A 48 55.15 13.20 -10.33
N GLU A 49 55.23 13.24 -11.66
CA GLU A 49 54.34 12.50 -12.54
C GLU A 49 54.45 10.98 -12.33
N GLU A 50 55.66 10.47 -12.09
CA GLU A 50 55.91 9.04 -11.83
C GLU A 50 55.25 8.57 -10.51
N GLU A 51 55.34 9.37 -9.45
CA GLU A 51 54.68 9.08 -8.17
C GLU A 51 53.18 9.05 -8.32
N ILE A 52 52.58 10.02 -9.02
CA ILE A 52 51.17 10.10 -9.28
C ILE A 52 50.70 8.89 -10.11
N GLU A 53 51.37 8.58 -11.21
CA GLU A 53 50.97 7.45 -12.08
C GLU A 53 51.14 6.10 -11.36
N GLY A 54 52.19 5.93 -10.59
CA GLY A 54 52.39 4.76 -9.73
C GLY A 54 51.30 4.60 -8.67
N LEU A 55 50.86 5.71 -8.04
CA LEU A 55 49.76 5.72 -7.08
C LEU A 55 48.43 5.40 -7.76
N LEU A 56 48.10 6.03 -8.87
CA LEU A 56 46.87 5.79 -9.61
C LEU A 56 46.71 4.32 -9.97
N LYS A 57 47.74 3.70 -10.54
CA LYS A 57 47.68 2.29 -10.96
C LYS A 57 47.52 1.32 -9.78
N ARG A 58 48.21 1.56 -8.65
CA ARG A 58 48.07 0.74 -7.44
C ARG A 58 46.70 0.90 -6.80
N SER A 59 46.23 2.15 -6.68
CA SER A 59 44.96 2.45 -6.06
C SER A 59 43.77 1.93 -6.90
N GLU A 60 43.83 2.03 -8.23
CA GLU A 60 42.82 1.49 -9.12
C GLU A 60 42.60 -0.01 -8.93
N LYS A 61 43.71 -0.78 -8.96
CA LYS A 61 43.68 -2.22 -8.71
C LYS A 61 43.16 -2.55 -7.32
N ARG A 62 43.61 -1.84 -6.29
CA ARG A 62 43.19 -2.08 -4.91
C ARG A 62 41.71 -1.75 -4.70
N LEU A 63 41.23 -0.67 -5.28
CA LEU A 63 39.79 -0.32 -5.22
C LEU A 63 38.89 -1.31 -5.96
N GLU A 64 39.39 -1.95 -7.03
CA GLU A 64 38.65 -3.04 -7.67
C GLU A 64 38.53 -4.26 -6.73
N GLU A 65 39.63 -4.69 -6.10
CA GLU A 65 39.61 -5.77 -5.13
C GLU A 65 38.71 -5.48 -3.93
N LEU A 66 38.76 -4.25 -3.39
CA LEU A 66 37.94 -3.80 -2.28
C LEU A 66 36.46 -3.68 -2.65
N THR A 67 36.18 -3.28 -3.88
CA THR A 67 34.78 -3.26 -4.40
C THR A 67 34.19 -4.67 -4.42
N ILE A 68 34.94 -5.66 -4.91
CA ILE A 68 34.51 -7.07 -4.96
C ILE A 68 34.35 -7.66 -3.55
N LEU A 69 35.33 -7.34 -2.64
CA LEU A 69 35.25 -7.78 -1.25
C LEU A 69 34.06 -7.16 -0.51
N GLY A 70 33.85 -5.84 -0.69
CA GLY A 70 32.73 -5.10 -0.13
C GLY A 70 31.39 -5.65 -0.58
N GLU A 71 31.26 -6.03 -1.86
CA GLU A 71 30.06 -6.67 -2.41
C GLU A 71 29.77 -8.01 -1.73
N LYS A 72 30.80 -8.87 -1.56
CA LYS A 72 30.63 -10.19 -0.93
C LYS A 72 30.18 -10.12 0.54
N THR A 73 30.54 -9.03 1.22
CA THR A 73 30.26 -8.81 2.65
C THR A 73 29.13 -7.81 2.88
N LEU A 74 28.33 -7.50 1.84
CA LEU A 74 27.30 -6.47 1.91
C LEU A 74 26.15 -6.88 2.84
N THR A 75 25.87 -6.04 3.82
CA THR A 75 24.76 -6.23 4.78
C THR A 75 23.49 -5.52 4.31
N PRO A 76 22.29 -5.92 4.80
CA PRO A 76 21.05 -5.23 4.48
C PRO A 76 21.06 -3.73 4.85
N TYR A 77 21.73 -3.34 5.93
CA TYR A 77 21.83 -1.93 6.32
C TYR A 77 22.76 -1.13 5.39
N GLU A 78 23.83 -1.75 4.90
CA GLU A 78 24.69 -1.12 3.90
C GLU A 78 23.97 -0.91 2.57
N ILE A 79 23.03 -1.80 2.19
CA ILE A 79 22.14 -1.56 1.04
C ILE A 79 21.31 -0.29 1.24
N VAL A 80 20.79 -0.04 2.45
CA VAL A 80 20.08 1.21 2.76
C VAL A 80 21.00 2.43 2.61
N LYS A 81 22.26 2.32 3.06
CA LYS A 81 23.24 3.39 2.86
C LYS A 81 23.53 3.66 1.37
N ILE A 82 23.66 2.59 0.56
CA ILE A 82 23.83 2.72 -0.91
C ILE A 82 22.70 3.54 -1.51
N THR A 83 21.44 3.21 -1.19
CA THR A 83 20.29 3.92 -1.77
C THR A 83 20.22 5.38 -1.38
N ARG A 84 20.72 5.73 -0.20
CA ARG A 84 20.71 7.10 0.34
C ARG A 84 21.96 7.90 0.03
N HIS A 85 22.99 7.27 -0.54
CA HIS A 85 24.25 7.93 -0.83
C HIS A 85 24.08 9.02 -1.91
N PRO A 86 24.73 10.20 -1.79
CA PRO A 86 24.63 11.30 -2.77
C PRO A 86 25.11 10.92 -4.19
N GLN A 87 25.99 9.94 -4.31
CA GLN A 87 26.46 9.42 -5.62
C GLN A 87 25.49 8.40 -6.25
N ARG A 88 24.45 7.96 -5.52
CA ARG A 88 23.40 7.10 -6.08
C ARG A 88 22.69 7.82 -7.21
N PHE A 89 22.33 7.11 -8.28
CA PHE A 89 21.51 7.68 -9.34
C PHE A 89 20.14 8.14 -8.86
N THR A 90 19.58 9.14 -9.52
CA THR A 90 18.29 9.77 -9.23
C THR A 90 17.31 9.55 -10.38
N LEU A 91 16.08 10.04 -10.26
CA LEU A 91 15.12 10.04 -11.37
C LEU A 91 15.61 10.91 -12.54
N GLN A 92 16.27 12.03 -12.24
CA GLN A 92 16.82 12.90 -13.28
C GLN A 92 17.86 12.15 -14.11
N ASP A 93 18.77 11.40 -13.48
CA ASP A 93 19.76 10.59 -14.18
C ASP A 93 19.08 9.52 -15.09
N ILE A 94 17.95 8.96 -14.63
CA ILE A 94 17.15 8.01 -15.44
C ILE A 94 16.51 8.72 -16.64
N LEU A 95 15.91 9.88 -16.45
CA LEU A 95 15.32 10.65 -17.55
C LEU A 95 16.35 10.97 -18.64
N GLU A 96 17.56 11.35 -18.25
CA GLU A 96 18.63 11.70 -19.16
C GLU A 96 19.30 10.52 -19.87
N ASN A 97 19.32 9.33 -19.26
CA ASN A 97 20.11 8.19 -19.77
C ASN A 97 19.27 6.99 -20.27
N VAL A 98 17.99 6.90 -19.88
CA VAL A 98 17.09 5.80 -20.29
C VAL A 98 16.18 6.23 -21.43
N TYR A 99 15.69 7.47 -21.40
CA TYR A 99 14.75 7.99 -22.39
C TYR A 99 15.49 8.79 -23.47
N ASP A 100 15.06 8.62 -24.71
CA ASP A 100 15.71 9.27 -25.87
C ASP A 100 15.32 10.76 -25.98
N SER A 101 14.19 11.14 -25.41
CA SER A 101 13.74 12.53 -25.26
C SER A 101 12.67 12.60 -24.16
N TYR A 102 12.56 13.71 -23.48
CA TYR A 102 11.51 13.95 -22.50
C TYR A 102 11.19 15.43 -22.33
N VAL A 103 9.99 15.70 -21.82
CA VAL A 103 9.54 17.05 -21.40
C VAL A 103 8.97 16.92 -19.99
N GLU A 104 9.55 17.64 -19.04
CA GLU A 104 9.01 17.72 -17.69
C GLU A 104 7.67 18.46 -17.66
N LEU A 105 6.75 17.95 -16.86
CA LEU A 105 5.41 18.45 -16.70
C LEU A 105 5.26 19.08 -15.32
N GLY A 106 4.97 20.38 -15.31
CA GLY A 106 4.80 21.15 -14.07
C GLY A 106 3.48 20.92 -13.37
N GLY A 107 3.37 21.44 -12.16
CA GLY A 107 2.12 21.61 -11.44
C GLY A 107 1.41 22.90 -11.88
N GLU A 108 0.17 23.10 -11.39
CA GLU A 108 -0.57 24.35 -11.56
C GLU A 108 -0.39 25.25 -10.34
N GLY A 109 0.25 26.40 -10.53
CA GLY A 109 0.49 27.39 -9.48
C GLY A 109 1.49 26.93 -8.40
N GLU A 110 1.77 27.81 -7.46
CA GLU A 110 2.77 27.58 -6.41
C GLU A 110 2.42 26.42 -5.46
N ILE A 111 1.13 26.15 -5.24
CA ILE A 111 0.64 25.13 -4.29
C ILE A 111 0.92 23.72 -4.80
N ASN A 112 0.95 23.52 -6.12
CA ASN A 112 1.11 22.19 -6.74
C ASN A 112 2.56 21.87 -7.15
N ILE A 113 3.51 22.70 -6.79
CA ILE A 113 4.93 22.45 -7.02
C ILE A 113 5.50 21.69 -5.84
N ASP A 114 5.86 20.42 -6.08
CA ASP A 114 6.66 19.62 -5.15
C ASP A 114 7.91 19.12 -5.86
N PRO A 115 9.10 19.61 -5.49
CA PRO A 115 10.36 19.21 -6.11
C PRO A 115 10.75 17.76 -5.83
N ALA A 116 10.08 17.10 -4.87
CA ALA A 116 10.25 15.68 -4.59
C ALA A 116 9.45 14.78 -5.54
N VAL A 117 8.59 15.34 -6.41
CA VAL A 117 7.85 14.57 -7.43
C VAL A 117 8.07 15.18 -8.80
N VAL A 118 8.61 14.39 -9.71
CA VAL A 118 8.80 14.76 -11.12
C VAL A 118 7.86 13.91 -11.98
N CYS A 119 7.19 14.59 -12.91
CA CYS A 119 6.39 13.98 -13.96
C CYS A 119 6.94 14.43 -15.31
N ALA A 120 7.06 13.52 -16.27
CA ALA A 120 7.55 13.84 -17.60
C ALA A 120 6.82 13.00 -18.65
N LYS A 121 6.57 13.58 -19.82
CA LYS A 121 6.22 12.83 -21.01
C LYS A 121 7.51 12.52 -21.76
N ALA A 122 7.78 11.25 -22.00
CA ALA A 122 9.04 10.78 -22.51
C ALA A 122 8.86 9.87 -23.73
N MET A 123 9.91 9.73 -24.50
CA MET A 123 9.99 8.84 -25.66
C MET A 123 11.05 7.77 -25.44
N LEU A 124 10.73 6.53 -25.84
CA LEU A 124 11.65 5.41 -25.93
C LEU A 124 11.77 4.96 -27.39
N ILE A 125 12.98 4.98 -27.91
CA ILE A 125 13.29 4.43 -29.22
C ILE A 125 13.68 2.96 -29.05
N ARG A 126 12.95 2.10 -29.72
CA ARG A 126 13.18 0.67 -29.79
C ARG A 126 13.74 0.31 -31.16
N ARG A 127 14.86 -0.39 -31.19
CA ARG A 127 15.44 -0.93 -32.41
C ARG A 127 14.95 -2.36 -32.62
N VAL A 128 14.50 -2.67 -33.84
CA VAL A 128 14.11 -4.03 -34.25
C VAL A 128 14.77 -4.30 -35.60
N GLY A 129 15.87 -5.06 -35.60
CA GLY A 129 16.72 -5.19 -36.81
C GLY A 129 17.31 -3.84 -37.21
N ASP A 130 16.94 -3.36 -38.41
CA ASP A 130 17.35 -2.04 -38.91
C ASP A 130 16.29 -0.95 -38.73
N ASP A 131 15.10 -1.31 -38.25
CA ASP A 131 13.99 -0.38 -38.04
C ASP A 131 14.02 0.21 -36.66
N PHE A 132 13.52 1.46 -36.53
CA PHE A 132 13.37 2.18 -35.27
C PHE A 132 11.90 2.51 -35.02
N HIS A 133 11.40 2.13 -33.87
CA HIS A 133 10.04 2.39 -33.42
C HIS A 133 10.05 3.30 -32.20
N VAL A 134 9.16 4.28 -32.18
CA VAL A 134 9.05 5.25 -31.09
C VAL A 134 7.83 4.92 -30.24
N HIS A 135 8.04 4.79 -28.94
CA HIS A 135 6.98 4.64 -27.94
C HIS A 135 6.92 5.90 -27.07
N GLN A 136 5.71 6.37 -26.78
CA GLN A 136 5.48 7.42 -25.79
C GLN A 136 5.15 6.79 -24.45
N VAL A 137 5.64 7.41 -23.36
CA VAL A 137 5.42 6.96 -21.98
C VAL A 137 5.23 8.16 -21.06
N MET A 138 4.38 8.00 -20.06
CA MET A 138 4.33 8.92 -18.92
C MET A 138 5.30 8.43 -17.84
N VAL A 139 6.26 9.23 -17.48
CA VAL A 139 7.20 8.98 -16.38
C VAL A 139 6.73 9.75 -15.17
N ILE A 140 6.54 9.07 -14.04
CA ILE A 140 6.13 9.67 -12.77
C ILE A 140 7.03 9.09 -11.68
N GLY A 141 7.70 9.94 -10.90
CA GLY A 141 8.56 9.40 -9.86
C GLY A 141 8.96 10.39 -8.79
N HIS A 142 9.54 9.83 -7.73
CA HIS A 142 10.16 10.62 -6.69
C HIS A 142 11.54 11.06 -7.13
N GLU A 143 11.86 12.34 -6.90
CA GLU A 143 13.19 12.89 -7.12
C GLU A 143 13.81 13.26 -5.77
N LYS A 144 14.83 12.50 -5.39
CA LYS A 144 15.51 12.69 -4.10
C LYS A 144 16.66 13.68 -4.17
N GLY A 145 17.13 13.98 -5.37
CA GLY A 145 18.34 14.79 -5.60
C GLY A 145 19.61 14.14 -5.12
N SER A 146 20.64 14.95 -4.97
CA SER A 146 21.98 14.53 -4.52
C SER A 146 22.30 15.03 -3.10
N GLY A 147 21.25 15.16 -2.26
CA GLY A 147 21.36 15.67 -0.89
C GLY A 147 20.73 17.05 -0.70
N GLU A 148 20.00 17.58 -1.71
CA GLU A 148 19.30 18.85 -1.58
C GLU A 148 18.12 18.75 -0.60
N GLU A 149 18.17 19.55 0.46
CA GLU A 149 17.21 19.54 1.56
C GLU A 149 15.76 19.81 1.09
N PHE A 150 15.60 20.70 0.09
CA PHE A 150 14.27 21.07 -0.42
C PHE A 150 13.51 19.91 -1.09
N ARG A 151 14.22 18.84 -1.50
CA ARG A 151 13.61 17.61 -2.03
C ARG A 151 13.23 16.61 -0.93
N ARG A 152 13.56 16.88 0.31
CA ARG A 152 13.24 16.02 1.47
C ARG A 152 13.60 14.54 1.26
N GLY A 153 14.70 14.26 0.53
CA GLY A 153 15.12 12.90 0.19
C GLY A 153 14.09 12.11 -0.63
N GLY A 154 13.23 12.77 -1.41
CA GLY A 154 12.15 12.14 -2.17
C GLY A 154 10.86 11.92 -1.38
N SER A 155 10.73 12.49 -0.18
CA SER A 155 9.47 12.45 0.60
C SER A 155 8.44 13.39 0.00
N ALA A 156 7.52 12.82 -0.78
CA ALA A 156 6.48 13.56 -1.46
C ALA A 156 5.47 14.18 -0.49
N ALA A 157 5.18 15.46 -0.69
CA ALA A 157 4.06 16.15 -0.05
C ALA A 157 2.72 15.73 -0.72
N PRO A 158 1.57 15.96 -0.05
CA PRO A 158 0.27 15.61 -0.63
C PRO A 158 0.03 16.20 -2.03
N TRP A 159 0.40 17.45 -2.25
CA TRP A 159 0.25 18.12 -3.57
C TRP A 159 1.19 17.56 -4.65
N GLY A 160 2.35 16.99 -4.28
CA GLY A 160 3.20 16.25 -5.21
C GLY A 160 2.54 14.95 -5.67
N ASN A 161 1.92 14.22 -4.74
CA ASN A 161 1.13 13.03 -5.06
C ASN A 161 -0.15 13.38 -5.84
N GLU A 162 -0.75 14.56 -5.64
CA GLU A 162 -1.87 15.06 -6.43
C GLU A 162 -1.43 15.36 -7.87
N LYS A 163 -0.27 15.99 -8.06
CA LYS A 163 0.34 16.16 -9.39
C LYS A 163 0.54 14.81 -10.09
N ALA A 164 1.07 13.82 -9.38
CA ALA A 164 1.22 12.47 -9.91
C ALA A 164 -0.11 11.89 -10.40
N LEU A 165 -1.18 12.00 -9.61
CA LEU A 165 -2.52 11.54 -9.97
C LEU A 165 -3.07 12.22 -11.24
N ARG A 166 -2.84 13.50 -11.37
CA ARG A 166 -3.23 14.25 -12.57
C ARG A 166 -2.60 13.67 -13.83
N TYR A 167 -1.30 13.38 -13.80
CA TYR A 167 -0.59 12.84 -14.97
C TYR A 167 -0.84 11.34 -15.18
N MET A 168 -1.19 10.58 -14.15
CA MET A 168 -1.74 9.23 -14.32
C MET A 168 -3.02 9.25 -15.17
N ARG A 169 -3.94 10.17 -14.87
CA ARG A 169 -5.18 10.32 -15.65
C ARG A 169 -4.93 10.82 -17.08
N MET A 170 -3.95 11.70 -17.24
CA MET A 170 -3.55 12.17 -18.58
C MET A 170 -3.00 11.01 -19.42
N ALA A 171 -2.13 10.17 -18.85
CA ALA A 171 -1.61 8.98 -19.51
C ALA A 171 -2.73 8.01 -19.95
N GLU A 172 -3.74 7.82 -19.08
CA GLU A 172 -4.93 7.01 -19.43
C GLU A 172 -5.71 7.63 -20.59
N THR A 173 -5.92 8.94 -20.59
CA THR A 173 -6.62 9.66 -21.66
C THR A 173 -5.87 9.55 -23.00
N GLU A 174 -4.54 9.61 -22.97
CA GLU A 174 -3.69 9.45 -24.15
C GLU A 174 -3.46 7.98 -24.55
N GLY A 175 -3.81 7.02 -23.68
CA GLY A 175 -3.60 5.59 -23.93
C GLY A 175 -2.16 5.14 -23.82
N ILE A 176 -1.27 5.92 -23.22
CA ILE A 176 0.16 5.63 -23.11
C ILE A 176 0.53 4.93 -21.79
N PRO A 177 1.53 4.02 -21.79
CA PRO A 177 2.02 3.38 -20.57
C PRO A 177 2.56 4.35 -19.55
N ILE A 178 2.56 3.94 -18.27
CA ILE A 178 3.14 4.70 -17.18
C ILE A 178 4.33 3.94 -16.60
N HIS A 179 5.48 4.62 -16.49
CA HIS A 179 6.64 4.14 -15.76
C HIS A 179 6.78 4.91 -14.45
N PHE A 180 6.63 4.22 -13.33
CA PHE A 180 6.78 4.78 -11.99
C PHE A 180 8.18 4.53 -11.44
N PHE A 181 8.80 5.56 -10.85
CA PHE A 181 10.11 5.47 -10.23
C PHE A 181 10.03 5.84 -8.75
N ILE A 182 10.37 4.91 -7.88
CA ILE A 182 10.20 5.04 -6.44
C ILE A 182 11.55 5.25 -5.76
N PHE A 183 11.77 6.48 -5.30
CA PHE A 183 12.95 6.94 -4.57
C PHE A 183 12.52 7.72 -3.33
N THR A 184 11.88 7.05 -2.37
CA THR A 184 11.35 7.72 -1.18
C THR A 184 11.57 6.91 0.08
N PRO A 185 12.01 7.51 1.19
CA PRO A 185 12.01 6.88 2.51
C PRO A 185 10.60 6.80 3.12
N GLY A 186 9.63 7.55 2.58
CA GLY A 186 8.25 7.65 3.03
C GLY A 186 7.59 8.94 2.57
N ALA A 187 6.27 9.06 2.75
CA ALA A 187 5.55 10.29 2.43
C ALA A 187 5.78 11.37 3.49
N TYR A 188 5.78 12.64 3.09
CA TYR A 188 5.88 13.77 4.02
C TYR A 188 4.55 13.92 4.81
N PRO A 189 4.58 13.90 6.15
CA PRO A 189 3.40 13.67 6.97
C PRO A 189 2.60 14.95 7.27
N ILE A 190 2.02 15.56 6.25
CA ILE A 190 1.15 16.73 6.35
C ILE A 190 -0.31 16.30 6.28
N GLU A 191 -1.13 16.81 7.21
CA GLU A 191 -2.58 16.56 7.25
C GLU A 191 -3.41 17.68 6.61
N ASP A 192 -2.79 18.77 6.17
CA ASP A 192 -3.49 19.83 5.47
C ASP A 192 -3.98 19.36 4.10
N TYR A 193 -5.10 19.96 3.62
CA TYR A 193 -5.73 19.52 2.38
C TYR A 193 -4.73 19.51 1.20
N PRO A 194 -4.64 18.40 0.43
CA PRO A 194 -5.51 17.21 0.48
C PRO A 194 -5.20 16.20 1.60
N GLY A 195 -4.14 16.34 2.37
CA GLY A 195 -3.68 15.42 3.39
C GLY A 195 -2.92 14.19 2.85
N ALA A 196 -1.85 13.80 3.54
CA ALA A 196 -0.97 12.73 3.05
C ALA A 196 -1.71 11.39 2.91
N ALA A 197 -2.45 10.97 3.93
CA ALA A 197 -3.19 9.70 3.88
C ALA A 197 -4.26 9.71 2.78
N GLN A 198 -5.04 10.79 2.69
CA GLN A 198 -6.15 10.92 1.75
C GLN A 198 -5.66 10.93 0.31
N GLN A 199 -4.54 11.61 0.04
CA GLN A 199 -3.99 11.65 -1.31
C GLN A 199 -3.39 10.31 -1.74
N ILE A 200 -2.70 9.60 -0.85
CA ILE A 200 -2.20 8.24 -1.12
C ILE A 200 -3.38 7.30 -1.42
N ALA A 201 -4.45 7.36 -0.63
CA ALA A 201 -5.65 6.56 -0.86
C ALA A 201 -6.29 6.86 -2.23
N ARG A 202 -6.39 8.13 -2.62
CA ARG A 202 -6.88 8.57 -3.95
C ARG A 202 -6.02 8.02 -5.08
N ASN A 203 -4.69 8.08 -4.94
CA ASN A 203 -3.75 7.55 -5.93
C ASN A 203 -3.90 6.03 -6.08
N LEU A 204 -3.91 5.29 -4.97
CA LEU A 204 -4.12 3.84 -4.98
C LEU A 204 -5.45 3.45 -5.63
N TYR A 205 -6.54 4.16 -5.28
CA TYR A 205 -7.85 3.92 -5.88
C TYR A 205 -7.84 4.19 -7.39
N ALA A 206 -7.19 5.27 -7.84
CA ALA A 206 -7.08 5.57 -9.26
C ALA A 206 -6.22 4.52 -9.98
N MET A 207 -5.01 4.21 -9.49
CA MET A 207 -4.13 3.21 -10.08
C MET A 207 -4.81 1.83 -10.18
N SER A 208 -5.71 1.49 -9.26
CA SER A 208 -6.41 0.20 -9.30
C SER A 208 -7.30 0.02 -10.53
N LYS A 209 -7.67 1.09 -11.23
CA LYS A 209 -8.58 1.09 -12.38
C LYS A 209 -8.03 1.69 -13.66
N LEU A 210 -6.83 2.26 -13.65
CA LEU A 210 -6.19 2.79 -14.87
C LEU A 210 -6.09 1.72 -15.96
N GLN A 211 -6.49 2.08 -17.16
CA GLN A 211 -6.58 1.19 -18.32
C GLN A 211 -5.36 1.25 -19.24
N VAL A 212 -4.20 1.59 -18.69
CA VAL A 212 -2.92 1.61 -19.39
C VAL A 212 -1.90 0.73 -18.65
N PRO A 213 -0.90 0.17 -19.33
CA PRO A 213 0.19 -0.58 -18.70
C PRO A 213 0.93 0.27 -17.68
N MET A 214 1.19 -0.28 -16.50
CA MET A 214 1.91 0.37 -15.43
C MET A 214 3.09 -0.48 -14.98
N ILE A 215 4.29 0.09 -15.03
CA ILE A 215 5.53 -0.53 -14.57
C ILE A 215 6.09 0.32 -13.43
N SER A 216 6.41 -0.27 -12.30
CA SER A 216 7.13 0.43 -11.23
C SER A 216 8.55 -0.09 -11.07
N PHE A 217 9.50 0.83 -10.83
CA PHE A 217 10.88 0.54 -10.49
C PHE A 217 11.19 1.12 -9.12
N ILE A 218 11.64 0.27 -8.19
CA ILE A 218 11.93 0.62 -6.80
C ILE A 218 13.44 0.63 -6.59
N SER A 219 14.01 1.78 -6.21
CA SER A 219 15.37 1.89 -5.67
C SER A 219 15.33 2.09 -4.16
N GLU A 220 14.50 3.03 -3.67
CA GLU A 220 14.24 3.27 -2.27
C GLU A 220 12.73 3.34 -2.06
N GLY A 221 12.15 2.35 -1.35
CA GLY A 221 10.72 2.24 -1.14
C GLY A 221 10.34 2.21 0.35
N GLY A 222 9.88 3.36 0.87
CA GLY A 222 9.40 3.50 2.24
C GLY A 222 7.89 3.49 2.33
N SER A 223 7.32 2.43 2.94
CA SER A 223 5.94 2.31 3.40
C SER A 223 4.87 2.88 2.45
N GLY A 224 3.91 3.65 3.00
CA GLY A 224 2.81 4.28 2.25
C GLY A 224 3.26 5.32 1.21
N GLY A 225 4.41 5.97 1.41
CA GLY A 225 4.98 6.88 0.42
C GLY A 225 5.32 6.17 -0.88
N ALA A 226 5.92 4.98 -0.80
CA ALA A 226 6.20 4.15 -1.96
C ALA A 226 4.91 3.70 -2.66
N GLU A 227 3.88 3.34 -1.90
CA GLU A 227 2.60 2.89 -2.45
C GLU A 227 1.77 4.00 -3.10
N ALA A 228 2.06 5.28 -2.83
CA ALA A 228 1.40 6.42 -3.49
C ALA A 228 1.50 6.35 -5.03
N ILE A 229 2.56 5.73 -5.56
CA ILE A 229 2.79 5.47 -6.98
C ILE A 229 3.27 4.02 -7.23
N GLY A 230 3.08 3.10 -6.27
CA GLY A 230 3.67 1.76 -6.28
C GLY A 230 2.79 0.67 -6.86
N LEU A 231 1.48 0.88 -7.00
CA LEU A 231 0.56 -0.10 -7.56
C LEU A 231 0.77 -0.20 -9.07
N ALA A 232 1.37 -1.29 -9.55
CA ALA A 232 1.70 -1.50 -10.96
C ALA A 232 1.44 -2.93 -11.43
N ASP A 233 1.32 -3.13 -12.74
CA ASP A 233 1.14 -4.45 -13.36
C ASP A 233 2.40 -5.31 -13.17
N LEU A 234 3.59 -4.70 -13.26
CA LEU A 234 4.86 -5.30 -12.88
C LEU A 234 5.66 -4.36 -11.96
N ARG A 235 6.21 -4.93 -10.90
CA ARG A 235 7.04 -4.23 -9.91
C ARG A 235 8.48 -4.70 -10.04
N LEU A 236 9.33 -3.86 -10.57
CA LEU A 236 10.77 -4.08 -10.70
C LEU A 236 11.48 -3.45 -9.50
N MET A 237 12.63 -3.98 -9.13
CA MET A 237 13.43 -3.42 -8.05
C MET A 237 14.92 -3.48 -8.39
N ALA A 238 15.66 -2.43 -8.08
CA ALA A 238 17.10 -2.40 -8.19
C ALA A 238 17.73 -3.45 -7.26
N GLU A 239 18.77 -4.14 -7.69
CA GLU A 239 19.41 -5.20 -6.90
C GLU A 239 19.92 -4.69 -5.54
N LYS A 240 20.45 -3.46 -5.52
CA LYS A 240 20.89 -2.77 -4.30
C LYS A 240 19.88 -1.72 -3.84
N GLY A 241 18.62 -1.94 -4.17
CA GLY A 241 17.50 -1.18 -3.62
C GLY A 241 17.00 -1.79 -2.31
N TYR A 242 16.16 -1.04 -1.59
CA TYR A 242 15.38 -1.59 -0.50
C TYR A 242 13.90 -1.19 -0.59
N TYR A 243 13.03 -2.09 -0.09
CA TYR A 243 11.61 -1.82 0.08
C TYR A 243 11.18 -2.33 1.45
N SER A 244 10.56 -1.47 2.26
CA SER A 244 10.27 -1.77 3.66
C SER A 244 9.02 -1.03 4.16
N VAL A 245 8.42 -1.60 5.22
CA VAL A 245 7.29 -0.98 5.95
C VAL A 245 7.71 0.26 6.74
N ILE A 246 8.95 0.34 7.14
CA ILE A 246 9.55 1.42 7.93
C ILE A 246 11.07 1.41 7.73
N SER A 247 11.73 2.52 7.96
CA SER A 247 13.21 2.54 7.98
C SER A 247 13.77 1.67 9.11
N PRO A 248 14.96 1.06 8.94
CA PRO A 248 15.60 0.30 10.02
C PRO A 248 15.79 1.11 11.30
N GLU A 249 16.11 2.39 11.17
CA GLU A 249 16.27 3.33 12.29
C GLU A 249 14.93 3.53 13.03
N GLY A 250 13.84 3.75 12.29
CA GLY A 250 12.51 3.89 12.86
C GLY A 250 12.04 2.61 13.55
N ALA A 251 12.30 1.43 12.96
CA ALA A 251 12.01 0.15 13.59
C ALA A 251 12.81 -0.04 14.89
N ALA A 252 14.10 0.28 14.87
CA ALA A 252 14.99 0.19 16.04
C ALA A 252 14.52 1.12 17.17
N ALA A 253 14.12 2.36 16.85
CA ALA A 253 13.60 3.31 17.82
C ALA A 253 12.30 2.80 18.49
N ILE A 254 11.40 2.19 17.72
CA ILE A 254 10.16 1.60 18.25
C ILE A 254 10.46 0.39 19.14
N VAL A 255 11.35 -0.51 18.73
CA VAL A 255 11.72 -1.70 19.49
C VAL A 255 12.42 -1.33 20.80
N ALA A 256 13.34 -0.37 20.78
CA ALA A 256 14.03 0.14 21.95
C ALA A 256 13.15 1.02 22.86
N LYS A 257 11.92 1.36 22.42
CA LYS A 257 11.01 2.29 23.12
C LYS A 257 11.68 3.64 23.46
N LEU A 258 12.59 4.08 22.61
CA LEU A 258 13.27 5.37 22.80
C LEU A 258 12.25 6.51 22.75
N ARG A 259 12.35 7.44 23.67
CA ARG A 259 11.58 8.69 23.63
C ARG A 259 12.30 9.75 22.83
N ASP A 260 13.65 9.78 22.98
CA ASP A 260 14.54 10.72 22.32
C ASP A 260 15.88 10.03 21.98
N GLY A 261 16.61 10.60 21.02
CA GLY A 261 17.93 10.13 20.62
C GLY A 261 17.93 9.09 19.49
N ARG A 262 19.12 8.79 18.98
CA ARG A 262 19.31 7.81 17.91
C ARG A 262 19.46 6.39 18.48
N PRO A 263 18.84 5.39 17.84
CA PRO A 263 19.02 4.00 18.28
C PRO A 263 20.47 3.53 18.07
N PRO A 264 20.93 2.56 18.88
CA PRO A 264 22.26 1.96 18.71
C PRO A 264 22.41 1.33 17.31
N ARG A 265 23.58 1.48 16.68
CA ARG A 265 23.89 0.97 15.33
C ARG A 265 23.61 -0.53 15.22
N GLU A 266 24.04 -1.33 16.19
CA GLU A 266 23.80 -2.78 16.20
C GLU A 266 22.30 -3.14 16.13
N LEU A 267 21.45 -2.37 16.82
CA LEU A 267 20.01 -2.58 16.78
C LEU A 267 19.43 -2.19 15.41
N VAL A 268 19.94 -1.13 14.79
CA VAL A 268 19.53 -0.72 13.43
C VAL A 268 19.90 -1.82 12.42
N GLU A 269 21.10 -2.37 12.48
CA GLU A 269 21.55 -3.47 11.62
C GLU A 269 20.71 -4.74 11.84
N LYS A 270 20.41 -5.06 13.11
CA LYS A 270 19.51 -6.16 13.45
C LYS A 270 18.11 -5.96 12.85
N MET A 271 17.57 -4.74 12.91
CA MET A 271 16.27 -4.43 12.34
C MET A 271 16.27 -4.48 10.81
N ALA A 272 17.32 -3.99 10.14
CA ALA A 272 17.47 -4.09 8.70
C ALA A 272 17.40 -5.55 8.21
N LYS A 273 18.04 -6.47 8.94
CA LYS A 273 17.98 -7.91 8.66
C LYS A 273 16.59 -8.50 8.96
N ALA A 274 15.98 -8.14 10.09
CA ALA A 274 14.70 -8.69 10.53
C ALA A 274 13.53 -8.24 9.64
N LEU A 275 13.59 -7.04 9.07
CA LEU A 275 12.56 -6.48 8.17
C LEU A 275 12.57 -7.09 6.77
N LYS A 276 13.57 -7.87 6.40
CA LYS A 276 13.69 -8.50 5.08
C LYS A 276 13.46 -7.50 3.95
N LEU A 277 14.26 -6.43 3.93
CA LEU A 277 14.04 -5.26 3.09
C LEU A 277 14.78 -5.29 1.73
N THR A 278 15.68 -6.27 1.50
CA THR A 278 16.48 -6.34 0.27
C THR A 278 15.64 -6.75 -0.95
N ALA A 279 16.16 -6.54 -2.15
CA ALA A 279 15.49 -6.96 -3.38
C ALA A 279 15.25 -8.47 -3.43
N ARG A 280 16.20 -9.27 -2.95
CA ARG A 280 16.07 -10.73 -2.88
C ARG A 280 14.97 -11.13 -1.90
N ASP A 281 14.96 -10.55 -0.70
CA ASP A 281 13.90 -10.80 0.29
C ASP A 281 12.51 -10.47 -0.30
N ASN A 282 12.37 -9.31 -0.93
CA ASN A 282 11.09 -8.88 -1.51
C ASN A 282 10.62 -9.75 -2.68
N LEU A 283 11.57 -10.29 -3.48
CA LEU A 283 11.23 -11.26 -4.52
C LEU A 283 10.74 -12.59 -3.90
N GLU A 284 11.40 -13.08 -2.86
CA GLU A 284 11.00 -14.28 -2.12
C GLU A 284 9.64 -14.11 -1.42
N LEU A 285 9.38 -12.93 -0.86
CA LEU A 285 8.08 -12.58 -0.27
C LEU A 285 6.97 -12.39 -1.31
N GLY A 286 7.32 -12.25 -2.60
CA GLY A 286 6.37 -12.04 -3.68
C GLY A 286 5.77 -10.63 -3.71
N THR A 287 6.47 -9.64 -3.16
CA THR A 287 6.05 -8.22 -3.14
C THR A 287 6.58 -7.44 -4.33
N ILE A 288 7.56 -7.99 -5.04
CA ILE A 288 8.06 -7.54 -6.35
C ILE A 288 8.07 -8.69 -7.36
N ASP A 289 8.17 -8.37 -8.64
CA ASP A 289 8.12 -9.35 -9.74
C ASP A 289 9.51 -9.66 -10.32
N ARG A 290 10.46 -8.71 -10.26
CA ARG A 290 11.77 -8.84 -10.91
C ARG A 290 12.82 -7.95 -10.25
N ILE A 291 14.05 -8.46 -10.19
CA ILE A 291 15.25 -7.72 -9.78
C ILE A 291 16.00 -7.25 -11.02
N ILE A 292 16.42 -5.98 -11.04
CA ILE A 292 17.29 -5.42 -12.08
C ILE A 292 18.73 -5.45 -11.56
N PRO A 293 19.61 -6.24 -12.22
CA PRO A 293 21.01 -6.37 -11.77
C PRO A 293 21.75 -5.04 -11.84
N GLU A 294 22.60 -4.81 -10.84
CA GLU A 294 23.45 -3.63 -10.73
C GLU A 294 24.94 -4.02 -10.68
N PRO A 295 25.87 -3.07 -10.95
CA PRO A 295 27.27 -3.29 -10.71
C PRO A 295 27.57 -3.50 -9.20
N PRO A 296 28.71 -4.06 -8.84
CA PRO A 296 29.11 -4.23 -7.45
C PRO A 296 29.02 -2.92 -6.64
N LEU A 297 28.48 -3.01 -5.42
CA LEU A 297 28.15 -1.90 -4.53
C LEU A 297 27.11 -0.90 -5.10
N GLY A 298 26.35 -1.30 -6.11
CA GLY A 298 25.24 -0.51 -6.67
C GLY A 298 25.64 0.48 -7.77
N ALA A 299 24.66 0.79 -8.62
CA ALA A 299 24.83 1.74 -9.71
C ALA A 299 24.88 3.20 -9.22
N ARG A 300 25.73 4.00 -9.86
CA ARG A 300 25.92 5.43 -9.62
C ARG A 300 25.59 6.22 -10.89
N LYS A 301 25.57 7.55 -10.79
CA LYS A 301 25.18 8.48 -11.87
C LYS A 301 25.87 8.26 -13.22
N LYS A 302 27.10 7.74 -13.21
CA LYS A 302 27.91 7.52 -14.43
C LYS A 302 27.93 6.08 -14.92
N ASP A 303 27.13 5.19 -14.35
CA ASP A 303 27.11 3.77 -14.74
C ASP A 303 26.15 3.55 -15.94
N TYR A 304 26.55 4.03 -17.12
CA TYR A 304 25.73 4.04 -18.34
C TYR A 304 25.26 2.64 -18.79
N GLU A 305 26.04 1.59 -18.52
CA GLU A 305 25.63 0.23 -18.84
C GLU A 305 24.43 -0.23 -17.98
N PHE A 306 24.31 0.27 -16.76
CA PHE A 306 23.13 0.04 -15.95
C PHE A 306 21.90 0.73 -16.53
N PHE A 307 21.99 1.98 -16.98
CA PHE A 307 20.86 2.68 -17.60
C PHE A 307 20.42 2.04 -18.90
N LYS A 308 21.37 1.58 -19.71
CA LYS A 308 21.08 0.81 -20.94
C LYS A 308 20.32 -0.49 -20.61
N ARG A 309 20.75 -1.22 -19.59
CA ARG A 309 20.04 -2.41 -19.10
C ARG A 309 18.66 -2.08 -18.59
N LEU A 310 18.52 -0.99 -17.80
CA LEU A 310 17.24 -0.54 -17.27
C LEU A 310 16.26 -0.19 -18.41
N LYS A 311 16.72 0.50 -19.47
CA LYS A 311 15.94 0.76 -20.69
C LYS A 311 15.37 -0.54 -21.29
N ILE A 312 16.22 -1.53 -21.49
CA ILE A 312 15.83 -2.84 -22.05
C ILE A 312 14.78 -3.51 -21.14
N GLU A 313 15.00 -3.52 -19.83
CA GLU A 313 14.08 -4.17 -18.88
C GLU A 313 12.73 -3.46 -18.77
N LEU A 314 12.68 -2.13 -18.89
CA LEU A 314 11.43 -1.37 -18.92
C LEU A 314 10.62 -1.67 -20.20
N ILE A 315 11.28 -1.73 -21.38
CA ILE A 315 10.64 -2.12 -22.63
C ILE A 315 10.08 -3.55 -22.51
N LYS A 316 10.89 -4.50 -22.03
CA LYS A 316 10.48 -5.90 -21.81
C LYS A 316 9.29 -6.02 -20.84
N ALA A 317 9.31 -5.23 -19.77
CA ALA A 317 8.23 -5.25 -18.78
C ALA A 317 6.92 -4.72 -19.37
N THR A 318 6.98 -3.64 -20.13
CA THR A 318 5.80 -3.08 -20.82
C THR A 318 5.27 -4.06 -21.87
N ASP A 319 6.14 -4.64 -22.68
CA ASP A 319 5.78 -5.70 -23.64
C ASP A 319 5.09 -6.88 -22.94
N GLU A 320 5.63 -7.33 -21.82
CA GLU A 320 5.06 -8.44 -21.07
C GLU A 320 3.64 -8.15 -20.60
N VAL A 321 3.39 -6.96 -20.11
CA VAL A 321 2.06 -6.54 -19.67
C VAL A 321 1.09 -6.53 -20.85
N VAL A 322 1.46 -5.91 -21.97
CA VAL A 322 0.65 -5.86 -23.19
C VAL A 322 0.37 -7.27 -23.75
N LEU A 323 1.39 -8.09 -23.85
CA LEU A 323 1.26 -9.45 -24.41
C LEU A 323 0.40 -10.37 -23.51
N ARG A 324 0.38 -10.13 -22.20
CA ARG A 324 -0.52 -10.86 -21.27
C ARG A 324 -1.99 -10.56 -21.55
N THR A 325 -2.35 -9.33 -21.94
CA THR A 325 -3.74 -9.00 -22.32
C THR A 325 -4.18 -9.68 -23.60
N ARG A 326 -3.24 -9.98 -24.51
CA ARG A 326 -3.43 -10.69 -25.79
C ARG A 326 -3.37 -12.22 -25.66
N GLY A 327 -3.19 -12.74 -24.46
CA GLY A 327 -3.16 -14.19 -24.19
C GLY A 327 -1.83 -14.89 -24.46
N PHE A 328 -0.76 -14.19 -24.82
CA PHE A 328 0.55 -14.75 -25.16
C PHE A 328 1.44 -15.12 -23.94
N LYS A 329 0.87 -15.78 -22.94
CA LYS A 329 1.57 -16.12 -21.67
C LYS A 329 2.83 -16.97 -21.86
N THR A 330 2.81 -17.94 -22.76
CA THR A 330 3.95 -18.85 -23.00
C THR A 330 5.04 -18.18 -23.80
N PHE A 331 4.67 -17.40 -24.80
CA PHE A 331 5.60 -16.63 -25.62
C PHE A 331 6.38 -15.61 -24.81
N THR A 332 5.70 -14.86 -23.92
CA THR A 332 6.30 -13.82 -23.09
C THR A 332 7.44 -14.35 -22.22
N LYS A 333 7.25 -15.50 -21.58
CA LYS A 333 8.25 -16.05 -20.68
C LYS A 333 9.54 -16.49 -21.38
N HIS A 334 9.44 -16.98 -22.59
CA HIS A 334 10.59 -17.52 -23.35
C HIS A 334 11.29 -16.45 -24.18
N ALA A 335 10.56 -15.65 -24.95
CA ALA A 335 11.12 -14.63 -25.84
C ALA A 335 11.72 -13.46 -25.05
N LEU A 336 11.03 -12.96 -24.02
CA LEU A 336 11.51 -11.83 -23.23
C LEU A 336 12.73 -12.18 -22.38
N SER A 337 12.86 -13.42 -21.89
CA SER A 337 14.00 -13.84 -21.07
C SER A 337 15.33 -13.84 -21.83
N LYS A 338 15.30 -14.02 -23.14
CA LYS A 338 16.50 -14.06 -24.01
C LYS A 338 16.93 -12.69 -24.52
N GLN A 339 16.09 -11.67 -24.37
CA GLN A 339 16.41 -10.33 -24.84
C GLN A 339 17.37 -9.63 -23.88
N THR A 340 18.61 -9.46 -24.28
CA THR A 340 19.70 -8.85 -23.48
C THR A 340 20.32 -7.63 -24.15
N THR A 341 20.03 -7.40 -25.42
CA THR A 341 20.55 -6.29 -26.23
C THR A 341 19.46 -5.26 -26.53
N ASP A 342 19.85 -4.06 -26.92
CA ASP A 342 18.99 -2.97 -27.35
C ASP A 342 18.35 -3.19 -28.73
N ASN A 343 18.85 -4.17 -29.51
CA ASN A 343 18.26 -4.62 -30.76
C ASN A 343 17.29 -5.77 -30.48
N PHE A 344 16.00 -5.48 -30.53
CA PHE A 344 14.94 -6.45 -30.26
C PHE A 344 14.67 -7.32 -31.51
N SER A 345 14.31 -8.57 -31.28
CA SER A 345 13.94 -9.49 -32.34
C SER A 345 12.47 -9.36 -32.79
N TYR A 346 11.68 -8.51 -32.14
CA TYR A 346 10.25 -8.33 -32.38
C TYR A 346 9.80 -6.93 -31.95
N TYR A 347 8.69 -6.49 -32.56
CA TYR A 347 7.97 -5.28 -32.16
C TYR A 347 6.68 -5.64 -31.42
N VAL A 348 6.36 -4.90 -30.37
CA VAL A 348 5.07 -4.96 -29.67
C VAL A 348 4.47 -3.57 -29.72
N ASP A 349 3.32 -3.46 -30.33
CA ASP A 349 2.50 -2.26 -30.26
C ASP A 349 1.89 -2.15 -28.87
N TRP A 350 2.06 -1.00 -28.22
CA TRP A 350 1.57 -0.76 -26.84
C TRP A 350 0.15 -0.20 -26.80
N ASP A 351 -0.44 0.12 -27.92
CA ASP A 351 -1.84 0.54 -27.99
C ASP A 351 -2.77 -0.63 -27.66
N LEU A 352 -3.62 -0.44 -26.68
CA LEU A 352 -4.58 -1.45 -26.22
C LEU A 352 -5.97 -1.17 -26.77
N SER A 353 -6.62 -2.19 -27.31
CA SER A 353 -8.05 -2.15 -27.62
C SER A 353 -8.89 -2.04 -26.34
N GLU A 354 -10.16 -1.69 -26.46
CA GLU A 354 -11.10 -1.56 -25.33
C GLU A 354 -11.19 -2.86 -24.51
N ASP A 355 -11.28 -4.00 -25.19
CA ASP A 355 -11.30 -5.32 -24.55
C ASP A 355 -9.97 -5.63 -23.82
N GLU A 356 -8.82 -5.31 -24.41
CA GLU A 356 -7.51 -5.50 -23.81
C GLU A 356 -7.32 -4.63 -22.55
N ARG A 357 -7.88 -3.42 -22.54
CA ARG A 357 -7.90 -2.51 -21.37
C ARG A 357 -8.71 -3.10 -20.19
N GLU A 358 -9.88 -3.67 -20.47
CA GLU A 358 -10.66 -4.38 -19.45
C GLU A 358 -9.90 -5.58 -18.88
N ILE A 359 -9.30 -6.40 -19.76
CA ILE A 359 -8.47 -7.56 -19.38
C ILE A 359 -7.28 -7.12 -18.52
N LEU A 360 -6.61 -6.03 -18.86
CA LEU A 360 -5.49 -5.48 -18.09
C LEU A 360 -5.86 -5.21 -16.63
N VAL A 361 -6.97 -4.51 -16.42
CA VAL A 361 -7.47 -4.18 -15.06
C VAL A 361 -7.81 -5.46 -14.30
N GLU A 362 -8.40 -6.47 -14.97
CA GLU A 362 -8.72 -7.75 -14.35
C GLU A 362 -7.46 -8.55 -13.96
N LEU A 363 -6.45 -8.63 -14.85
CA LEU A 363 -5.17 -9.28 -14.56
C LEU A 363 -4.44 -8.62 -13.38
N ARG A 364 -4.49 -7.29 -13.29
CA ARG A 364 -3.95 -6.52 -12.17
C ARG A 364 -4.68 -6.90 -10.88
N TYR A 365 -6.00 -6.93 -10.88
CA TYR A 365 -6.80 -7.35 -9.73
C TYR A 365 -6.42 -8.75 -9.27
N GLU A 366 -6.33 -9.72 -10.19
CA GLU A 366 -5.94 -11.10 -9.88
C GLU A 366 -4.54 -11.20 -9.27
N LYS A 367 -3.58 -10.44 -9.79
CA LYS A 367 -2.22 -10.39 -9.26
C LYS A 367 -2.24 -9.98 -7.79
N TYR A 368 -2.84 -8.84 -7.49
CA TYR A 368 -2.86 -8.33 -6.11
C TYR A 368 -3.74 -9.20 -5.19
N ARG A 369 -4.80 -9.79 -5.70
CA ARG A 369 -5.63 -10.74 -4.92
C ARG A 369 -4.82 -11.95 -4.43
N LYS A 370 -3.89 -12.44 -5.23
CA LYS A 370 -3.01 -13.60 -4.92
C LYS A 370 -1.75 -13.21 -4.13
N MET A 371 -1.32 -11.97 -4.22
CA MET A 371 -0.10 -11.48 -3.57
C MET A 371 -0.17 -11.73 -2.05
N THR A 372 0.87 -12.34 -1.49
CA THR A 372 1.01 -12.63 -0.04
C THR A 372 -0.07 -13.51 0.60
N GLN A 373 -0.92 -14.20 -0.17
CA GLN A 373 -1.89 -15.17 0.39
C GLN A 373 -1.23 -16.30 1.17
N TRP A 374 -0.01 -16.69 0.81
CA TRP A 374 0.77 -17.71 1.52
C TRP A 374 1.07 -17.34 2.98
N ALA A 375 1.07 -16.05 3.31
CA ALA A 375 1.36 -15.55 4.66
C ALA A 375 0.17 -15.70 5.63
N VAL A 376 -0.94 -16.25 5.18
CA VAL A 376 -2.15 -16.43 5.99
C VAL A 376 -2.44 -17.92 6.19
N VAL A 377 -2.72 -18.32 7.42
CA VAL A 377 -3.23 -19.66 7.68
C VAL A 377 -4.67 -19.74 7.19
N MET A 378 -4.87 -20.48 6.11
CA MET A 378 -6.21 -20.77 5.59
C MET A 378 -6.71 -22.09 6.11
N PRO A 379 -8.01 -22.24 6.42
CA PRO A 379 -8.57 -23.51 6.81
C PRO A 379 -8.40 -24.53 5.68
N LYS A 380 -7.86 -25.71 6.02
CA LYS A 380 -7.74 -26.83 5.08
C LYS A 380 -9.12 -27.44 4.87
N GLY A 381 -9.88 -27.00 3.88
CA GLY A 381 -11.18 -27.56 3.54
C GLY A 381 -11.39 -27.74 2.05
N LEU A 382 -11.87 -28.93 1.65
CA LEU A 382 -12.30 -29.25 0.28
C LEU A 382 -13.31 -28.23 -0.31
N SER A 383 -14.04 -27.50 0.56
CA SER A 383 -15.02 -26.49 0.17
C SER A 383 -14.40 -25.24 -0.47
N GLN A 384 -13.15 -24.93 -0.18
CA GLN A 384 -12.50 -23.71 -0.68
C GLN A 384 -11.98 -23.89 -2.11
N ALA A 385 -11.39 -25.06 -2.42
CA ALA A 385 -11.00 -25.41 -3.78
C ALA A 385 -12.23 -25.53 -4.71
N LEU A 386 -13.37 -25.96 -4.16
CA LEU A 386 -14.66 -25.97 -4.87
C LEU A 386 -15.26 -24.58 -5.03
N LYS A 387 -15.14 -23.68 -4.02
CA LYS A 387 -15.55 -22.27 -4.13
C LYS A 387 -14.70 -21.51 -5.16
N GLU A 388 -13.37 -21.63 -5.12
CA GLU A 388 -12.48 -21.00 -6.10
C GLU A 388 -12.70 -21.53 -7.53
N LYS A 389 -12.94 -22.83 -7.69
CA LYS A 389 -13.38 -23.40 -8.98
C LYS A 389 -14.76 -22.90 -9.39
N GLY A 390 -15.67 -22.76 -8.44
CA GLY A 390 -17.02 -22.20 -8.69
C GLY A 390 -17.01 -20.72 -9.04
N GLU A 391 -16.20 -19.91 -8.36
CA GLU A 391 -16.06 -18.48 -8.66
C GLU A 391 -15.33 -18.25 -10.01
N ASN A 392 -14.31 -19.04 -10.33
CA ASN A 392 -13.68 -19.03 -11.62
C ASN A 392 -14.62 -19.52 -12.73
N PHE A 393 -15.44 -20.54 -12.48
CA PHE A 393 -16.44 -21.02 -13.40
C PHE A 393 -17.55 -19.97 -13.64
N LEU A 394 -18.06 -19.33 -12.58
CA LEU A 394 -19.05 -18.25 -12.71
C LEU A 394 -18.50 -17.02 -13.42
N ARG A 395 -17.19 -16.74 -13.27
CA ARG A 395 -16.53 -15.64 -13.96
C ARG A 395 -16.32 -15.94 -15.45
N VAL A 396 -15.89 -17.16 -15.78
CA VAL A 396 -15.79 -17.62 -17.17
C VAL A 396 -17.17 -17.63 -17.81
N LEU A 397 -18.18 -18.12 -17.10
CA LEU A 397 -19.58 -18.12 -17.57
C LEU A 397 -20.12 -16.71 -17.79
N ARG A 398 -19.82 -15.77 -16.87
CA ARG A 398 -20.22 -14.36 -16.98
C ARG A 398 -19.57 -13.70 -18.20
N ASN A 399 -18.29 -13.98 -18.46
CA ASN A 399 -17.59 -13.44 -19.60
C ASN A 399 -18.07 -14.09 -20.91
N GLU A 400 -18.29 -15.40 -20.94
CA GLU A 400 -18.89 -16.07 -22.13
C GLU A 400 -20.33 -15.62 -22.37
N VAL A 401 -21.13 -15.44 -21.33
CA VAL A 401 -22.50 -14.93 -21.43
C VAL A 401 -22.50 -13.48 -21.89
N LYS A 402 -21.63 -12.63 -21.38
CA LYS A 402 -21.48 -11.24 -21.85
C LYS A 402 -21.07 -11.19 -23.34
N TYR A 403 -20.18 -12.07 -23.77
CA TYR A 403 -19.72 -12.13 -25.16
C TYR A 403 -20.73 -12.75 -26.14
N ARG A 404 -21.46 -13.80 -25.74
CA ARG A 404 -22.42 -14.49 -26.61
C ARG A 404 -23.81 -13.86 -26.63
N VAL A 405 -24.27 -13.26 -25.52
CA VAL A 405 -25.60 -12.66 -25.42
C VAL A 405 -25.68 -11.31 -26.14
N LEU A 406 -24.59 -10.58 -26.25
CA LEU A 406 -24.55 -9.35 -27.05
C LEU A 406 -24.58 -9.61 -28.58
N LYS A 407 -24.26 -10.84 -29.02
CA LYS A 407 -24.24 -11.22 -30.45
C LYS A 407 -25.39 -12.10 -30.94
N SER A 408 -26.18 -12.71 -30.05
CA SER A 408 -27.26 -13.59 -30.48
C SER A 408 -28.50 -13.51 -29.55
N GLY A 409 -29.65 -13.32 -30.16
CA GLY A 409 -30.90 -12.96 -29.50
C GLY A 409 -31.43 -13.95 -28.44
N HIS A 410 -32.34 -13.45 -27.66
CA HIS A 410 -32.99 -13.96 -26.44
C HIS A 410 -33.40 -15.46 -26.41
N LYS A 411 -33.56 -16.13 -27.55
CA LYS A 411 -34.03 -17.53 -27.61
C LYS A 411 -32.94 -18.58 -27.32
N THR A 412 -31.69 -18.29 -27.65
CA THR A 412 -30.57 -19.19 -27.44
C THR A 412 -30.11 -19.22 -25.99
N PHE A 413 -30.28 -18.13 -25.29
CA PHE A 413 -29.93 -17.98 -23.88
C PHE A 413 -30.81 -18.81 -22.95
N LYS A 414 -32.13 -18.88 -23.25
CA LYS A 414 -33.06 -19.66 -22.44
C LYS A 414 -32.75 -21.17 -22.54
N ARG A 415 -32.40 -21.67 -23.72
CA ARG A 415 -32.01 -23.08 -23.92
C ARG A 415 -30.72 -23.44 -23.17
N LEU A 416 -29.73 -22.56 -23.19
CA LEU A 416 -28.44 -22.78 -22.49
C LEU A 416 -28.63 -22.86 -20.97
N ILE A 417 -29.52 -22.05 -20.42
CA ILE A 417 -29.82 -22.07 -18.96
C ILE A 417 -30.60 -23.35 -18.61
N ASP A 418 -31.56 -23.74 -19.42
CA ASP A 418 -32.35 -24.96 -19.19
C ASP A 418 -31.46 -26.21 -19.28
N ASP A 419 -30.48 -26.26 -20.18
CA ASP A 419 -29.50 -27.35 -20.31
C ASP A 419 -28.53 -27.42 -19.11
N ILE A 420 -28.02 -26.27 -18.65
CA ILE A 420 -27.15 -26.19 -17.46
C ILE A 420 -27.91 -26.56 -16.17
N LEU A 421 -29.18 -26.19 -16.06
CA LEU A 421 -29.99 -26.53 -14.90
C LEU A 421 -30.38 -28.01 -14.89
N SER A 422 -30.54 -28.63 -16.06
CA SER A 422 -30.85 -30.07 -16.15
C SER A 422 -29.67 -30.97 -15.81
N GLU A 423 -28.43 -30.59 -16.18
CA GLU A 423 -27.22 -31.31 -15.82
C GLU A 423 -26.74 -31.07 -14.39
N SER A 424 -26.99 -29.87 -13.83
CA SER A 424 -26.55 -29.51 -12.47
C SER A 424 -27.44 -30.03 -11.36
N SER A 425 -28.66 -30.51 -11.67
CA SER A 425 -29.63 -31.01 -10.68
C SER A 425 -29.14 -32.28 -9.96
N LEU A 426 -28.16 -33.00 -10.50
CA LEU A 426 -27.57 -34.21 -9.95
C LEU A 426 -26.39 -33.99 -9.01
N LEU A 427 -25.76 -32.80 -9.00
CA LEU A 427 -24.53 -32.55 -8.26
C LEU A 427 -24.59 -31.41 -7.22
N LEU A 428 -25.67 -30.62 -7.13
CA LEU A 428 -25.64 -29.36 -6.40
C LEU A 428 -26.88 -29.05 -5.52
N LYS A 429 -27.32 -30.00 -4.70
CA LYS A 429 -28.39 -29.73 -3.68
C LYS A 429 -28.08 -28.59 -2.68
N PRO A 430 -26.81 -28.23 -2.33
CA PRO A 430 -26.57 -27.08 -1.43
C PRO A 430 -26.44 -25.71 -2.10
N VAL A 431 -26.54 -25.61 -3.44
CA VAL A 431 -26.30 -24.35 -4.19
C VAL A 431 -27.58 -23.77 -4.81
N SER A 432 -28.77 -24.30 -4.44
CA SER A 432 -30.05 -23.87 -5.04
C SER A 432 -30.44 -22.41 -4.76
N ASP A 433 -30.03 -21.83 -3.64
CA ASP A 433 -30.44 -20.48 -3.24
C ASP A 433 -29.71 -19.35 -4.00
N PRO A 434 -28.40 -19.40 -4.25
CA PRO A 434 -27.72 -18.42 -5.10
C PRO A 434 -28.20 -18.45 -6.54
N VAL A 435 -28.49 -19.63 -7.09
CA VAL A 435 -28.96 -19.78 -8.48
C VAL A 435 -30.38 -19.24 -8.67
N LYS A 436 -31.27 -19.45 -7.70
CA LYS A 436 -32.62 -18.82 -7.69
C LYS A 436 -32.54 -17.30 -7.59
N THR A 437 -31.59 -16.78 -6.84
CA THR A 437 -31.35 -15.33 -6.71
C THR A 437 -30.87 -14.73 -8.04
N VAL A 438 -29.93 -15.40 -8.71
CA VAL A 438 -29.42 -14.99 -10.04
C VAL A 438 -30.54 -15.10 -11.09
N TYR A 439 -31.37 -16.15 -11.08
CA TYR A 439 -32.49 -16.32 -11.98
C TYR A 439 -33.55 -15.20 -11.81
N ASN A 440 -33.90 -14.86 -10.56
CA ASN A 440 -34.85 -13.77 -10.27
C ASN A 440 -34.34 -12.39 -10.68
N LEU A 441 -33.00 -12.21 -10.67
CA LEU A 441 -32.30 -11.02 -11.14
C LEU A 441 -32.36 -10.84 -12.66
N ILE A 442 -32.21 -11.96 -13.40
CA ILE A 442 -32.19 -11.96 -14.87
C ILE A 442 -33.63 -11.79 -15.43
N VAL A 443 -34.62 -12.37 -14.75
CA VAL A 443 -36.03 -12.34 -15.19
C VAL A 443 -36.74 -11.03 -14.80
N GLY A 444 -36.07 -10.11 -14.10
CA GLY A 444 -36.58 -8.74 -13.89
C GLY A 444 -37.84 -8.64 -13.01
N LYS A 445 -38.09 -9.62 -12.11
CA LYS A 445 -39.15 -9.44 -11.10
C LYS A 445 -38.76 -8.28 -10.17
N LYS A 446 -39.40 -7.13 -10.36
CA LYS A 446 -39.30 -5.99 -9.45
C LYS A 446 -39.87 -6.40 -8.09
N VAL A 447 -39.02 -6.80 -7.18
CA VAL A 447 -39.38 -6.91 -5.76
C VAL A 447 -39.54 -5.47 -5.26
N LYS A 448 -40.75 -5.07 -4.88
CA LYS A 448 -40.95 -3.80 -4.22
C LYS A 448 -40.21 -3.84 -2.88
N PRO A 449 -39.28 -2.93 -2.63
CA PRO A 449 -38.58 -2.91 -1.33
C PRO A 449 -39.60 -2.58 -0.24
N LYS A 450 -39.74 -3.43 0.76
CA LYS A 450 -40.36 -3.04 2.04
C LYS A 450 -39.40 -2.13 2.75
N LEU A 451 -39.81 -0.90 3.03
CA LEU A 451 -39.04 -0.03 3.91
C LEU A 451 -38.93 -0.70 5.29
N PRO A 452 -37.73 -0.90 5.81
CA PRO A 452 -37.57 -1.44 7.15
C PRO A 452 -38.08 -0.43 8.16
N THR A 453 -38.86 -0.90 9.12
CA THR A 453 -39.25 -0.14 10.31
C THR A 453 -38.16 -0.34 11.36
N ILE A 454 -37.84 0.73 12.11
CA ILE A 454 -36.93 0.60 13.26
C ILE A 454 -37.64 -0.31 14.27
N PRO A 455 -37.08 -1.45 14.67
CA PRO A 455 -37.65 -2.23 15.76
C PRO A 455 -37.70 -1.40 17.02
N GLU A 456 -38.81 -1.43 17.75
CA GLU A 456 -38.88 -0.89 19.12
C GLU A 456 -37.76 -1.57 19.95
N GLU A 457 -37.05 -0.79 20.76
CA GLU A 457 -35.89 -1.23 21.53
C GLU A 457 -36.36 -2.19 22.65
N GLU A 458 -36.44 -3.48 22.36
CA GLU A 458 -36.52 -4.52 23.36
C GLU A 458 -35.11 -5.03 23.71
N GLY A 459 -34.54 -4.57 24.80
CA GLY A 459 -33.37 -5.18 25.41
C GLY A 459 -32.33 -4.19 25.94
N GLY A 460 -31.89 -4.44 27.13
CA GLY A 460 -30.91 -3.59 27.84
C GLY A 460 -29.63 -3.37 27.06
N VAL A 461 -29.05 -2.20 27.24
CA VAL A 461 -27.73 -1.80 26.76
C VAL A 461 -26.70 -2.77 27.34
N TYR A 462 -25.72 -3.20 26.54
CA TYR A 462 -24.57 -3.94 27.07
C TYR A 462 -23.84 -3.07 28.08
N GLU A 463 -23.81 -3.53 29.33
CA GLU A 463 -23.08 -2.86 30.39
C GLU A 463 -21.63 -3.34 30.38
N LEU A 464 -20.70 -2.38 30.35
CA LEU A 464 -19.28 -2.68 30.51
C LEU A 464 -19.02 -3.17 31.94
N PRO A 465 -18.06 -4.07 32.16
CA PRO A 465 -17.68 -4.47 33.54
C PRO A 465 -17.31 -3.29 34.41
N VAL A 466 -16.68 -2.25 33.84
CA VAL A 466 -16.33 -1.02 34.54
C VAL A 466 -17.58 -0.20 34.94
N ALA A 467 -18.70 -0.33 34.29
CA ALA A 467 -19.95 0.33 34.62
C ALA A 467 -20.54 -0.14 35.99
N LEU A 468 -20.07 -1.26 36.52
CA LEU A 468 -20.48 -1.82 37.78
C LEU A 468 -19.65 -1.26 38.98
N GLU A 469 -18.59 -0.46 38.71
CA GLU A 469 -17.74 0.10 39.75
C GLU A 469 -18.41 1.30 40.42
N ASP A 470 -18.63 1.21 41.72
CA ASP A 470 -19.18 2.31 42.54
C ASP A 470 -18.09 3.36 42.86
N ARG A 471 -17.78 4.18 41.86
CA ARG A 471 -16.84 5.29 41.97
C ARG A 471 -17.17 6.40 40.98
N THR A 472 -16.58 7.56 41.18
CA THR A 472 -16.62 8.68 40.25
C THR A 472 -15.34 8.72 39.38
N VAL A 473 -15.42 9.38 38.23
CA VAL A 473 -14.31 9.63 37.32
C VAL A 473 -14.34 11.09 36.87
N THR A 474 -13.18 11.70 36.85
CA THR A 474 -13.00 13.08 36.34
C THR A 474 -12.91 13.07 34.82
N CYS A 475 -13.69 13.93 34.17
CA CYS A 475 -13.62 14.09 32.72
C CYS A 475 -12.24 14.64 32.33
N PRO A 476 -11.54 14.07 31.33
CA PRO A 476 -10.26 14.61 30.84
C PRO A 476 -10.33 16.06 30.33
N GLN A 477 -11.53 16.56 30.08
CA GLN A 477 -11.77 17.94 29.65
C GLN A 477 -12.28 18.84 30.83
N ALA A 478 -12.24 18.35 32.07
CA ALA A 478 -12.78 19.07 33.24
C ALA A 478 -12.11 20.45 33.45
N GLU A 479 -10.79 20.55 33.28
CA GLU A 479 -10.07 21.81 33.39
C GLU A 479 -10.57 22.87 32.39
N LYS A 480 -10.91 22.43 31.16
CA LYS A 480 -11.34 23.32 30.09
C LYS A 480 -12.83 23.71 30.17
N TYR A 481 -13.67 22.78 30.59
CA TYR A 481 -15.13 22.93 30.51
C TYR A 481 -15.83 22.94 31.89
N GLY A 482 -15.08 22.78 32.98
CA GLY A 482 -15.64 22.75 34.33
C GLY A 482 -16.54 21.54 34.61
N CYS A 483 -16.28 20.40 33.94
CA CYS A 483 -17.09 19.20 34.15
C CYS A 483 -16.93 18.69 35.61
N PRO A 484 -18.02 18.44 36.34
CA PRO A 484 -17.94 17.77 37.65
C PRO A 484 -17.55 16.31 37.47
N ASP A 485 -17.17 15.67 38.58
CA ASP A 485 -16.95 14.23 38.57
C ASP A 485 -18.24 13.49 38.22
N ILE A 486 -18.10 12.42 37.46
CA ILE A 486 -19.23 11.65 36.91
C ILE A 486 -19.23 10.29 37.58
N TRP A 487 -20.38 9.84 38.07
CA TRP A 487 -20.55 8.50 38.58
C TRP A 487 -20.41 7.47 37.43
N VAL A 488 -19.55 6.48 37.64
CA VAL A 488 -19.16 5.52 36.61
C VAL A 488 -20.33 4.71 36.06
N PRO A 489 -21.28 4.20 36.88
CA PRO A 489 -22.47 3.52 36.35
C PRO A 489 -23.30 4.39 35.40
N ASP A 490 -23.52 5.65 35.67
CA ASP A 490 -24.25 6.55 34.79
C ASP A 490 -23.47 6.84 33.52
N LEU A 491 -22.16 7.09 33.64
CA LEU A 491 -21.31 7.38 32.49
C LEU A 491 -21.32 6.27 31.46
N TYR A 492 -21.12 5.04 31.88
CA TYR A 492 -21.00 3.90 30.98
C TYR A 492 -22.33 3.19 30.69
N GLY A 493 -23.38 3.46 31.51
CA GLY A 493 -24.75 3.05 31.27
C GLY A 493 -25.52 4.05 30.42
N GLU A 494 -26.30 4.93 31.07
CA GLU A 494 -27.19 5.88 30.38
C GLU A 494 -26.46 6.81 29.39
N PHE A 495 -25.28 7.30 29.75
CA PHE A 495 -24.53 8.24 28.91
C PHE A 495 -23.66 7.58 27.84
N CYS A 496 -23.66 6.25 27.71
CA CYS A 496 -22.94 5.52 26.66
C CYS A 496 -21.45 5.89 26.56
N GLY A 497 -20.81 6.14 27.72
CA GLY A 497 -19.42 6.59 27.77
C GLY A 497 -19.19 8.01 27.21
N VAL A 498 -20.20 8.87 27.24
CA VAL A 498 -20.12 10.28 26.79
C VAL A 498 -20.32 11.20 28.00
N CYS A 499 -19.40 12.11 28.23
CA CYS A 499 -19.56 13.11 29.27
C CYS A 499 -20.82 13.95 29.01
N PRO A 500 -21.81 13.98 29.93
CA PRO A 500 -23.05 14.70 29.73
C PRO A 500 -22.87 16.23 29.69
N TYR A 501 -21.74 16.74 30.20
CA TYR A 501 -21.47 18.19 30.30
C TYR A 501 -20.76 18.74 29.05
N CYS A 502 -19.66 18.11 28.59
CA CYS A 502 -18.87 18.61 27.46
C CYS A 502 -18.97 17.75 26.21
N GLY A 503 -19.60 16.57 26.29
CA GLY A 503 -19.71 15.64 25.20
C GLY A 503 -18.39 14.93 24.84
N TYR A 504 -17.45 14.87 25.80
CA TYR A 504 -16.23 14.08 25.61
C TYR A 504 -16.56 12.59 25.57
N HIS A 505 -16.01 11.86 24.57
CA HIS A 505 -16.19 10.42 24.44
C HIS A 505 -15.07 9.68 25.14
N PHE A 506 -15.39 8.95 26.20
CA PHE A 506 -14.48 8.03 26.85
C PHE A 506 -14.24 6.80 25.98
N PHE A 507 -13.12 6.12 26.18
CA PHE A 507 -12.85 4.85 25.52
C PHE A 507 -13.88 3.79 25.98
N LEU A 508 -14.44 3.06 25.02
CA LEU A 508 -15.28 1.89 25.26
C LEU A 508 -14.67 0.65 24.62
N GLU A 509 -14.98 -0.52 25.18
CA GLU A 509 -14.63 -1.80 24.59
C GLU A 509 -15.40 -2.04 23.28
N TYR A 510 -14.80 -2.77 22.32
CA TYR A 510 -15.46 -3.04 21.03
C TYR A 510 -16.76 -3.84 21.19
N GLN A 511 -16.89 -4.67 22.22
CA GLN A 511 -18.10 -5.44 22.54
C GLN A 511 -19.32 -4.55 22.75
N TRP A 512 -19.11 -3.35 23.33
CA TRP A 512 -20.19 -2.38 23.49
C TRP A 512 -20.83 -2.06 22.13
N TYR A 513 -20.01 -1.83 21.07
CA TYR A 513 -20.51 -1.52 19.73
C TYR A 513 -21.23 -2.70 19.10
N LEU A 514 -20.74 -3.93 19.30
CA LEU A 514 -21.41 -5.14 18.82
C LEU A 514 -22.82 -5.29 19.43
N ASN A 515 -22.98 -4.96 20.70
CA ASN A 515 -24.24 -5.17 21.42
C ASN A 515 -25.23 -4.00 21.30
N ASN A 516 -24.74 -2.77 21.03
CA ASN A 516 -25.57 -1.56 21.05
C ASN A 516 -25.84 -0.96 19.65
N VAL A 517 -25.03 -1.28 18.64
CA VAL A 517 -25.22 -0.78 17.27
C VAL A 517 -26.07 -1.73 16.44
N PHE A 518 -25.91 -3.02 16.59
CA PHE A 518 -26.56 -4.03 15.77
C PHE A 518 -27.82 -4.62 16.43
N ASP A 519 -28.73 -5.13 15.60
CA ASP A 519 -29.94 -5.78 16.07
C ASP A 519 -29.60 -7.05 16.88
N ARG A 520 -30.24 -7.23 18.00
CA ARG A 520 -29.95 -8.32 18.94
C ARG A 520 -30.08 -9.69 18.26
N GLY A 521 -29.06 -10.54 18.43
CA GLY A 521 -29.00 -11.89 17.85
C GLY A 521 -28.82 -11.94 16.33
N SER A 522 -28.59 -10.78 15.67
CA SER A 522 -28.37 -10.73 14.23
C SER A 522 -26.93 -10.97 13.79
N ILE A 523 -25.97 -10.86 14.71
CA ILE A 523 -24.53 -10.99 14.41
C ILE A 523 -24.20 -12.46 14.14
N LYS A 524 -23.50 -12.68 13.02
CA LYS A 524 -22.94 -14.00 12.66
C LYS A 524 -21.50 -13.79 12.17
N PHE A 525 -20.54 -14.23 12.98
CA PHE A 525 -19.12 -14.17 12.62
C PHE A 525 -18.78 -15.19 11.53
N PHE A 526 -17.78 -14.88 10.73
CA PHE A 526 -17.20 -15.77 9.72
C PHE A 526 -15.69 -15.51 9.58
N ASP A 527 -14.97 -16.46 8.97
CA ASP A 527 -13.51 -16.40 8.80
C ASP A 527 -12.73 -16.21 10.14
N GLU A 528 -13.28 -16.72 11.27
CA GLU A 528 -12.66 -16.62 12.60
C GLU A 528 -11.35 -17.43 12.68
N GLU A 529 -11.24 -18.49 11.86
CA GLU A 529 -10.08 -19.36 11.76
C GLU A 529 -8.88 -18.69 11.05
N ILE A 530 -9.09 -17.63 10.29
CA ILE A 530 -8.02 -16.89 9.63
C ILE A 530 -7.20 -16.14 10.67
N ALA A 531 -5.93 -16.53 10.80
CA ALA A 531 -5.07 -16.10 11.89
C ALA A 531 -3.84 -15.32 11.40
N SER A 532 -3.45 -14.30 12.14
CA SER A 532 -2.18 -13.59 11.94
C SER A 532 -0.99 -14.54 12.17
N THR A 533 0.04 -14.43 11.33
CA THR A 533 1.24 -15.27 11.35
C THR A 533 2.51 -14.43 11.58
N ASN A 534 3.66 -15.08 11.58
CA ASN A 534 4.97 -14.43 11.59
C ASN A 534 5.73 -14.76 10.29
N PRO A 535 5.35 -14.13 9.16
CA PRO A 535 5.88 -14.51 7.84
C PRO A 535 7.37 -14.18 7.65
N LEU A 536 7.90 -13.23 8.41
CA LEU A 536 9.30 -12.84 8.38
C LEU A 536 10.17 -13.58 9.41
N ASN A 537 9.59 -14.42 10.26
CA ASN A 537 10.24 -14.98 11.45
C ASN A 537 10.85 -13.87 12.34
N PHE A 538 10.11 -12.79 12.52
CA PHE A 538 10.53 -11.66 13.34
C PHE A 538 10.60 -12.06 14.82
N ASP A 539 11.73 -11.76 15.48
CA ASP A 539 12.01 -12.15 16.86
C ASP A 539 10.89 -11.73 17.83
N GLY A 540 10.43 -12.66 18.65
CA GLY A 540 9.41 -12.43 19.69
C GLY A 540 8.01 -12.12 19.16
N HIS A 541 7.77 -12.15 17.84
CA HIS A 541 6.45 -11.85 17.28
C HIS A 541 5.49 -13.04 17.45
N ALA A 542 5.95 -14.25 17.24
CA ALA A 542 5.12 -15.45 17.39
C ALA A 542 4.59 -15.61 18.82
N GLU A 543 5.44 -15.35 19.82
CA GLU A 543 5.09 -15.38 21.24
C GLU A 543 4.01 -14.34 21.57
N LYS A 544 4.19 -13.12 21.10
CA LYS A 544 3.22 -12.02 21.28
C LYS A 544 1.87 -12.33 20.62
N LEU A 545 1.86 -12.95 19.44
CA LEU A 545 0.62 -13.40 18.81
C LEU A 545 -0.08 -14.48 19.65
N LYS A 546 0.68 -15.39 20.24
CA LYS A 546 0.14 -16.44 21.12
C LYS A 546 -0.45 -15.85 22.41
N GLU A 547 0.24 -14.89 23.02
CA GLU A 547 -0.23 -14.17 24.20
C GLU A 547 -1.52 -13.40 23.92
N ASP A 548 -1.56 -12.65 22.80
CA ASP A 548 -2.75 -11.89 22.41
C ASP A 548 -3.95 -12.82 22.15
N ARG A 549 -3.76 -13.96 21.47
CA ARG A 549 -4.82 -14.96 21.28
C ARG A 549 -5.34 -15.49 22.62
N LYS A 550 -4.44 -15.80 23.56
CA LYS A 550 -4.83 -16.28 24.88
C LYS A 550 -5.60 -15.24 25.68
N ARG A 551 -5.19 -13.97 25.57
CA ARG A 551 -5.80 -12.85 26.31
C ARG A 551 -7.16 -12.42 25.75
N THR A 552 -7.29 -12.38 24.40
CA THR A 552 -8.45 -11.81 23.73
C THR A 552 -9.42 -12.83 23.15
N GLY A 553 -8.99 -14.09 22.97
CA GLY A 553 -9.75 -15.09 22.23
C GLY A 553 -9.77 -14.87 20.70
N LEU A 554 -9.11 -13.83 20.20
CA LEU A 554 -9.10 -13.46 18.78
C LEU A 554 -7.88 -14.04 18.06
N ASN A 555 -8.05 -14.42 16.79
CA ASN A 555 -6.97 -14.91 15.93
C ASN A 555 -6.29 -13.79 15.11
N SER A 556 -6.91 -12.62 15.01
CA SER A 556 -6.42 -11.45 14.30
C SER A 556 -7.10 -10.18 14.83
N ALA A 557 -6.58 -9.01 14.46
CA ALA A 557 -7.16 -7.71 14.84
C ALA A 557 -8.44 -7.36 14.06
N PHE A 558 -8.89 -8.23 13.14
CA PHE A 558 -10.05 -7.98 12.30
C PHE A 558 -11.18 -8.98 12.58
N LEU A 559 -12.36 -8.46 12.90
CA LEU A 559 -13.59 -9.22 12.99
C LEU A 559 -14.39 -9.09 11.69
N SER A 560 -14.83 -10.22 11.14
CA SER A 560 -15.72 -10.28 9.97
C SER A 560 -17.05 -10.85 10.41
N PHE A 561 -18.16 -10.18 10.15
CA PHE A 561 -19.48 -10.67 10.51
C PHE A 561 -20.58 -10.10 9.61
N THR A 562 -21.71 -10.78 9.58
CA THR A 562 -22.97 -10.23 9.05
C THR A 562 -23.85 -9.82 10.21
N ALA A 563 -24.63 -8.78 10.02
CA ALA A 563 -25.54 -8.28 11.06
C ALA A 563 -26.75 -7.58 10.43
N LYS A 564 -27.63 -7.06 11.30
CA LYS A 564 -28.68 -6.13 10.90
C LYS A 564 -28.59 -4.85 11.71
N VAL A 565 -28.98 -3.74 11.12
CA VAL A 565 -29.18 -2.45 11.78
C VAL A 565 -30.57 -1.94 11.44
N GLY A 566 -31.48 -1.94 12.40
CA GLY A 566 -32.87 -1.59 12.17
C GLY A 566 -33.53 -2.45 11.07
N GLY A 567 -33.24 -3.76 11.05
CA GLY A 567 -33.75 -4.70 10.06
C GLY A 567 -32.97 -4.72 8.73
N ILE A 568 -32.11 -3.73 8.43
CA ILE A 568 -31.29 -3.70 7.21
C ILE A 568 -30.10 -4.65 7.38
N SER A 569 -30.00 -5.64 6.48
CA SER A 569 -28.87 -6.58 6.48
C SER A 569 -27.60 -5.94 5.96
N VAL A 570 -26.53 -6.04 6.71
CA VAL A 570 -25.20 -5.50 6.38
C VAL A 570 -24.12 -6.58 6.48
N VAL A 571 -23.03 -6.39 5.76
CA VAL A 571 -21.77 -7.11 6.01
C VAL A 571 -20.84 -6.13 6.72
N CYS A 572 -20.16 -6.58 7.75
CA CYS A 572 -19.35 -5.75 8.61
C CYS A 572 -17.91 -6.25 8.69
N GLY A 573 -16.99 -5.30 8.77
CA GLY A 573 -15.62 -5.50 9.24
C GLY A 573 -15.36 -4.61 10.45
N MET A 574 -14.61 -5.09 11.44
CA MET A 574 -14.23 -4.28 12.59
C MET A 574 -12.75 -4.50 12.92
N LEU A 575 -11.97 -3.41 12.97
CA LEU A 575 -10.61 -3.41 13.51
C LEU A 575 -10.67 -3.15 15.01
N VAL A 576 -10.06 -4.01 15.82
CA VAL A 576 -10.12 -3.94 17.28
C VAL A 576 -8.74 -3.72 17.89
N ALA A 577 -8.67 -2.79 18.83
CA ALA A 577 -7.44 -2.41 19.53
C ALA A 577 -6.84 -3.56 20.36
N ASP A 578 -7.68 -4.44 20.87
CA ASP A 578 -7.30 -5.47 21.85
C ASP A 578 -6.29 -6.48 21.32
N PHE A 579 -6.31 -6.75 20.00
CA PHE A 579 -5.33 -7.60 19.34
C PHE A 579 -4.31 -6.72 18.59
N ARG A 580 -3.04 -6.80 18.99
CA ARG A 580 -1.91 -6.06 18.35
C ARG A 580 -2.21 -4.58 18.07
N GLN A 581 -2.97 -3.89 18.93
CA GLN A 581 -3.37 -2.49 18.78
C GLN A 581 -4.10 -2.19 17.45
N GLY A 582 -4.85 -3.14 16.92
CA GLY A 582 -5.57 -2.97 15.65
C GLY A 582 -4.67 -2.84 14.42
N THR A 583 -3.39 -3.27 14.50
CA THR A 583 -2.49 -3.21 13.35
C THR A 583 -2.87 -4.21 12.26
N VAL A 584 -2.70 -3.80 11.00
CA VAL A 584 -3.08 -4.58 9.83
C VAL A 584 -1.88 -5.33 9.26
N GLY A 585 -2.03 -6.63 9.12
CA GLY A 585 -1.14 -7.54 8.44
C GLY A 585 -1.89 -8.36 7.39
N ALA A 586 -1.29 -9.47 6.95
CA ALA A 586 -1.84 -10.33 5.89
C ALA A 586 -3.22 -10.91 6.26
N ALA A 587 -3.41 -11.34 7.49
CA ALA A 587 -4.68 -11.94 7.95
C ALA A 587 -5.81 -10.91 7.97
N GLU A 588 -5.55 -9.71 8.50
CA GLU A 588 -6.52 -8.62 8.53
C GLU A 588 -6.90 -8.18 7.12
N GLY A 589 -5.91 -8.03 6.21
CA GLY A 589 -6.16 -7.71 4.82
C GLY A 589 -6.98 -8.79 4.09
N GLU A 590 -6.68 -10.07 4.31
CA GLU A 590 -7.45 -11.16 3.71
C GLU A 590 -8.90 -11.21 4.21
N LYS A 591 -9.12 -11.05 5.52
CA LYS A 591 -10.47 -11.00 6.10
C LYS A 591 -11.27 -9.81 5.58
N PHE A 592 -10.63 -8.63 5.45
CA PHE A 592 -11.23 -7.44 4.84
C PHE A 592 -11.69 -7.72 3.41
N ILE A 593 -10.79 -8.28 2.57
CA ILE A 593 -11.09 -8.58 1.16
C ILE A 593 -12.26 -9.56 1.06
N ARG A 594 -12.27 -10.61 1.87
CA ARG A 594 -13.34 -11.61 1.87
C ARG A 594 -14.68 -11.01 2.33
N ALA A 595 -14.65 -10.14 3.34
CA ALA A 595 -15.84 -9.47 3.84
C ALA A 595 -16.47 -8.54 2.79
N ILE A 596 -15.66 -7.70 2.13
CA ILE A 596 -16.16 -6.79 1.10
C ILE A 596 -16.63 -7.55 -0.17
N GLN A 597 -15.97 -8.68 -0.50
CA GLN A 597 -16.42 -9.57 -1.58
C GLN A 597 -17.78 -10.22 -1.24
N LEU A 598 -17.98 -10.65 0.00
CA LEU A 598 -19.27 -11.16 0.46
C LEU A 598 -20.37 -10.08 0.33
N ALA A 599 -20.05 -8.82 0.71
CA ALA A 599 -20.96 -7.69 0.53
C ALA A 599 -21.34 -7.49 -0.95
N LYS A 600 -20.35 -7.57 -1.87
CA LYS A 600 -20.56 -7.48 -3.32
C LYS A 600 -21.49 -8.58 -3.83
N ILE A 601 -21.19 -9.85 -3.51
CA ILE A 601 -21.96 -11.01 -3.97
C ILE A 601 -23.39 -10.98 -3.45
N THR A 602 -23.57 -10.61 -2.17
CA THR A 602 -24.88 -10.55 -1.52
C THR A 602 -25.60 -9.23 -1.75
N ARG A 603 -25.00 -8.27 -2.42
CA ARG A 603 -25.51 -6.91 -2.67
C ARG A 603 -25.96 -6.20 -1.38
N ARG A 604 -25.18 -6.33 -0.33
CA ARG A 604 -25.43 -5.70 0.96
C ARG A 604 -24.48 -4.53 1.16
N PRO A 605 -24.86 -3.50 1.95
CA PRO A 605 -23.94 -2.49 2.41
C PRO A 605 -22.76 -3.10 3.16
N PHE A 606 -21.58 -2.52 2.99
CA PHE A 606 -20.39 -2.87 3.77
C PHE A 606 -20.09 -1.77 4.77
N LEU A 607 -20.22 -2.09 6.06
CA LEU A 607 -19.92 -1.21 7.17
C LEU A 607 -18.58 -1.59 7.79
N MET A 608 -17.60 -0.72 7.69
CA MET A 608 -16.31 -0.87 8.33
C MET A 608 -16.23 -0.04 9.60
N PHE A 609 -16.08 -0.69 10.73
CA PHE A 609 -15.92 -0.04 12.03
C PHE A 609 -14.46 -0.07 12.47
N VAL A 610 -13.87 1.09 12.67
CA VAL A 610 -12.48 1.21 13.09
C VAL A 610 -12.48 1.61 14.57
N HIS A 611 -12.56 0.60 15.46
CA HIS A 611 -12.45 0.83 16.90
C HIS A 611 -11.08 1.44 17.25
N SER A 612 -9.99 0.92 16.66
CA SER A 612 -8.67 1.55 16.60
C SER A 612 -7.78 0.85 15.58
N THR A 613 -6.85 1.59 14.99
CA THR A 613 -5.77 0.99 14.20
C THR A 613 -4.44 1.70 14.39
N GLY A 614 -3.42 0.94 14.76
CA GLY A 614 -2.03 1.40 14.90
C GLY A 614 -1.26 1.43 13.56
N GLY A 615 -1.94 1.21 12.43
CA GLY A 615 -1.29 1.20 11.11
C GLY A 615 -0.95 -0.19 10.58
N ILE A 616 0.03 -0.28 9.70
CA ILE A 616 0.54 -1.55 9.17
C ILE A 616 1.43 -2.24 10.21
N ARG A 617 1.30 -3.56 10.33
CA ARG A 617 2.08 -4.37 11.27
C ARG A 617 3.54 -4.46 10.84
N ILE A 618 4.43 -3.81 11.56
CA ILE A 618 5.87 -3.71 11.25
C ILE A 618 6.52 -5.09 11.15
N GLN A 619 6.15 -6.02 12.02
CA GLN A 619 6.71 -7.38 12.09
C GLN A 619 6.38 -8.25 10.88
N GLU A 620 5.46 -7.80 10.03
CA GLU A 620 5.14 -8.47 8.76
C GLU A 620 5.80 -7.78 7.55
N GLY A 621 6.58 -6.71 7.76
CA GLY A 621 7.36 -6.04 6.71
C GLY A 621 6.51 -5.65 5.51
N THR A 622 7.04 -5.85 4.30
CA THR A 622 6.34 -5.53 3.05
C THR A 622 5.12 -6.41 2.79
N VAL A 623 5.03 -7.59 3.40
CA VAL A 623 3.80 -8.42 3.38
C VAL A 623 2.62 -7.64 3.97
N GLY A 624 2.86 -6.85 5.03
CA GLY A 624 1.88 -5.92 5.58
C GLY A 624 1.60 -4.73 4.66
N VAL A 625 2.65 -4.12 4.07
CA VAL A 625 2.50 -2.93 3.21
C VAL A 625 1.61 -3.21 1.99
N VAL A 626 1.80 -4.34 1.32
CA VAL A 626 1.00 -4.68 0.13
C VAL A 626 -0.47 -4.94 0.42
N GLN A 627 -0.90 -4.98 1.69
CA GLN A 627 -2.33 -4.97 2.02
C GLN A 627 -2.99 -3.64 1.64
N MET A 628 -2.23 -2.54 1.59
CA MET A 628 -2.73 -1.24 1.12
C MET A 628 -3.31 -1.34 -0.30
N PRO A 629 -2.54 -1.67 -1.34
CA PRO A 629 -3.07 -1.84 -2.69
C PRO A 629 -4.07 -3.00 -2.80
N ARG A 630 -3.83 -4.14 -2.14
CA ARG A 630 -4.72 -5.31 -2.18
C ARG A 630 -6.14 -4.98 -1.72
N CYS A 631 -6.27 -4.36 -0.55
CA CYS A 631 -7.57 -4.01 0.02
C CYS A 631 -8.23 -2.86 -0.76
N THR A 632 -7.45 -1.87 -1.23
CA THR A 632 -7.99 -0.77 -2.05
C THR A 632 -8.58 -1.28 -3.37
N MET A 633 -7.95 -2.27 -4.00
CA MET A 633 -8.51 -2.90 -5.21
C MET A 633 -9.84 -3.61 -4.93
N ALA A 634 -10.00 -4.25 -3.78
CA ALA A 634 -11.27 -4.85 -3.39
C ALA A 634 -12.34 -3.79 -3.10
N VAL A 635 -11.96 -2.66 -2.49
CA VAL A 635 -12.86 -1.50 -2.32
C VAL A 635 -13.34 -0.99 -3.68
N ARG A 636 -12.41 -0.75 -4.61
CA ARG A 636 -12.74 -0.29 -5.96
C ARG A 636 -13.72 -1.25 -6.66
N ASP A 637 -13.42 -2.54 -6.63
CA ASP A 637 -14.25 -3.57 -7.28
C ASP A 637 -15.68 -3.62 -6.69
N TYR A 638 -15.83 -3.36 -5.40
CA TYR A 638 -17.12 -3.29 -4.73
C TYR A 638 -17.87 -1.99 -5.02
N VAL A 639 -17.19 -0.84 -4.92
CA VAL A 639 -17.81 0.49 -5.13
C VAL A 639 -18.22 0.69 -6.58
N ASP A 640 -17.37 0.31 -7.54
CA ASP A 640 -17.70 0.40 -8.98
C ASP A 640 -18.86 -0.55 -9.37
N ALA A 641 -19.09 -1.62 -8.62
CA ALA A 641 -20.29 -2.46 -8.75
C ALA A 641 -21.54 -1.84 -8.13
N GLY A 642 -21.49 -0.60 -7.62
CA GLY A 642 -22.58 0.11 -6.97
C GLY A 642 -22.81 -0.25 -5.51
N GLY A 643 -21.79 -0.80 -4.84
CA GLY A 643 -21.81 -1.10 -3.41
C GLY A 643 -21.73 0.15 -2.54
N LEU A 644 -22.39 0.13 -1.38
CA LEU A 644 -22.26 1.17 -0.36
C LEU A 644 -21.17 0.79 0.62
N TYR A 645 -20.04 1.49 0.59
CA TYR A 645 -18.96 1.36 1.55
C TYR A 645 -18.96 2.54 2.52
N LEU A 646 -19.17 2.28 3.81
CA LEU A 646 -19.23 3.25 4.88
C LEU A 646 -18.20 2.92 5.95
N VAL A 647 -17.35 3.87 6.31
CA VAL A 647 -16.36 3.76 7.38
C VAL A 647 -16.75 4.62 8.57
N MET A 648 -16.68 4.04 9.76
CA MET A 648 -16.86 4.69 11.05
C MET A 648 -15.58 4.59 11.87
N TYR A 649 -15.00 5.72 12.21
CA TYR A 649 -13.83 5.82 13.09
C TYR A 649 -14.23 6.13 14.53
N ASP A 650 -13.59 5.46 15.51
CA ASP A 650 -13.82 5.72 16.93
C ASP A 650 -12.60 6.32 17.62
N ASN A 651 -11.49 5.58 17.70
CA ASN A 651 -10.29 6.02 18.44
C ASN A 651 -9.13 6.36 17.49
N ASN A 652 -7.91 6.01 17.88
CA ASN A 652 -6.72 6.23 17.06
C ASN A 652 -6.81 5.50 15.73
N SER A 653 -6.68 6.23 14.64
CA SER A 653 -6.75 5.71 13.27
C SER A 653 -5.65 6.34 12.43
N TYR A 654 -4.53 5.63 12.27
CA TYR A 654 -3.33 6.16 11.63
C TYR A 654 -2.78 5.27 10.51
N ALA A 655 -1.89 5.87 9.73
CA ALA A 655 -0.97 5.25 8.79
C ALA A 655 -1.64 4.51 7.61
N GLY A 656 -1.06 3.39 7.19
CA GLY A 656 -1.39 2.68 5.96
C GLY A 656 -2.86 2.35 5.73
N PRO A 657 -3.62 1.84 6.72
CA PRO A 657 -5.05 1.57 6.53
C PRO A 657 -5.85 2.82 6.14
N VAL A 658 -5.58 3.97 6.79
CA VAL A 658 -6.21 5.26 6.46
C VAL A 658 -5.72 5.78 5.10
N ALA A 659 -4.45 5.58 4.79
CA ALA A 659 -3.84 5.95 3.51
C ALA A 659 -4.19 4.98 2.36
N SER A 660 -5.15 4.07 2.55
CA SER A 660 -5.52 3.09 1.53
C SER A 660 -7.01 2.75 1.57
N PHE A 661 -7.36 1.54 1.97
CA PHE A 661 -8.71 1.01 1.86
C PHE A 661 -9.74 1.72 2.76
N LEU A 662 -9.35 2.26 3.91
CA LEU A 662 -10.25 3.07 4.74
C LEU A 662 -10.49 4.45 4.11
N GLY A 663 -9.41 5.15 3.73
CA GLY A 663 -9.48 6.46 3.09
C GLY A 663 -10.07 6.44 1.67
N SER A 664 -10.18 5.27 1.05
CA SER A 664 -10.84 5.08 -0.25
C SER A 664 -12.36 4.94 -0.15
N ALA A 665 -12.92 4.93 1.07
CA ALA A 665 -14.36 4.84 1.25
C ALA A 665 -15.04 6.14 0.80
N PRO A 666 -16.13 6.04 0.02
CA PRO A 666 -16.92 7.22 -0.36
C PRO A 666 -17.52 7.97 0.83
N TYR A 667 -17.85 7.24 1.91
CA TYR A 667 -18.48 7.79 3.10
C TYR A 667 -17.69 7.41 4.34
N GLN A 668 -17.18 8.43 5.04
CA GLN A 668 -16.35 8.30 6.22
C GLN A 668 -16.88 9.21 7.33
N PHE A 669 -17.15 8.65 8.49
CA PHE A 669 -17.65 9.36 9.65
C PHE A 669 -16.77 9.04 10.85
N ALA A 670 -16.74 9.92 11.83
CA ALA A 670 -15.97 9.75 13.05
C ALA A 670 -16.80 10.03 14.31
N LEU A 671 -16.46 9.36 15.39
CA LEU A 671 -16.89 9.76 16.72
C LEU A 671 -15.96 10.89 17.25
N LYS A 672 -16.40 11.64 18.23
CA LYS A 672 -15.57 12.73 18.85
C LYS A 672 -14.27 12.23 19.47
N SER A 673 -14.21 10.95 19.87
CA SER A 673 -13.01 10.29 20.37
C SER A 673 -11.93 10.08 19.32
N THR A 674 -12.26 10.21 18.05
CA THR A 674 -11.36 9.85 16.93
C THR A 674 -10.16 10.79 16.86
N ARG A 675 -8.99 10.16 16.64
CA ARG A 675 -7.78 10.82 16.18
C ARG A 675 -7.39 10.21 14.85
N LEU A 676 -7.46 10.99 13.78
CA LEU A 676 -7.27 10.55 12.40
C LEU A 676 -6.07 11.23 11.76
N GLY A 677 -5.18 10.44 11.14
CA GLY A 677 -4.02 10.99 10.43
C GLY A 677 -3.17 9.97 9.70
N PHE A 678 -2.17 10.46 8.97
CA PHE A 678 -1.18 9.63 8.28
C PHE A 678 -0.09 9.13 9.25
N ALA A 679 0.48 10.03 10.02
CA ALA A 679 1.55 9.72 10.95
C ALA A 679 1.17 10.09 12.39
N GLY A 680 1.52 9.25 13.34
CA GLY A 680 1.34 9.60 14.76
C GLY A 680 2.20 10.79 15.17
N PRO A 681 1.87 11.49 16.28
CA PRO A 681 2.57 12.71 16.70
C PRO A 681 4.09 12.58 16.79
N ARG A 682 4.56 11.41 17.22
CA ARG A 682 5.99 11.11 17.30
C ARG A 682 6.67 11.10 15.94
N VAL A 683 6.09 10.42 14.96
CA VAL A 683 6.66 10.33 13.61
C VAL A 683 6.70 11.70 12.94
N ILE A 684 5.67 12.53 13.17
CA ILE A 684 5.65 13.92 12.70
C ILE A 684 6.83 14.69 13.30
N HIS A 685 7.01 14.62 14.63
CA HIS A 685 8.13 15.29 15.31
C HIS A 685 9.49 14.84 14.78
N GLU A 686 9.69 13.53 14.60
CA GLU A 686 10.95 12.97 14.07
C GLU A 686 11.21 13.44 12.61
N THR A 687 10.15 13.64 11.82
CA THR A 687 10.29 14.03 10.40
C THR A 687 10.39 15.54 10.20
N THR A 688 9.64 16.33 10.99
CA THR A 688 9.54 17.80 10.79
C THR A 688 10.37 18.60 11.78
N GLY A 689 10.94 17.95 12.80
CA GLY A 689 11.66 18.61 13.89
C GLY A 689 10.77 19.34 14.90
N GLN A 690 9.43 19.32 14.72
CA GLN A 690 8.48 20.01 15.60
C GLN A 690 7.31 19.10 16.00
N PRO A 691 6.87 19.11 17.27
CA PRO A 691 5.69 18.37 17.66
C PRO A 691 4.43 19.00 17.05
N PRO A 692 3.48 18.19 16.55
CA PRO A 692 2.22 18.75 16.06
C PRO A 692 1.40 19.35 17.20
N PRO A 693 0.50 20.31 16.90
CA PRO A 693 -0.44 20.83 17.91
C PRO A 693 -1.27 19.72 18.57
N PRO A 694 -1.71 19.86 19.80
CA PRO A 694 -2.43 18.82 20.57
C PRO A 694 -3.69 18.28 19.87
N ASP A 695 -4.40 19.15 19.14
CA ASP A 695 -5.65 18.85 18.44
C ASP A 695 -5.45 18.51 16.95
N TYR A 696 -4.20 18.41 16.48
CA TYR A 696 -3.83 18.25 15.07
C TYR A 696 -4.57 17.09 14.37
N HIS A 697 -4.77 15.99 15.07
CA HIS A 697 -5.47 14.81 14.58
C HIS A 697 -6.92 14.66 15.06
N SER A 698 -7.48 15.68 15.71
CA SER A 698 -8.86 15.59 16.23
C SER A 698 -9.89 15.36 15.11
N ALA A 699 -11.03 14.78 15.46
CA ALA A 699 -12.13 14.58 14.53
C ALA A 699 -12.61 15.91 13.91
N GLU A 700 -12.60 16.99 14.70
CA GLU A 700 -12.96 18.34 14.27
C GLU A 700 -11.99 18.86 13.19
N ASN A 701 -10.68 18.64 13.37
CA ASN A 701 -9.69 19.03 12.38
C ASN A 701 -9.78 18.16 11.11
N ALA A 702 -10.05 16.86 11.27
CA ALA A 702 -10.29 15.98 10.14
C ALA A 702 -11.52 16.39 9.31
N LEU A 703 -12.61 16.80 9.99
CA LEU A 703 -13.81 17.33 9.32
C LEU A 703 -13.51 18.66 8.61
N ARG A 704 -12.83 19.59 9.29
CA ARG A 704 -12.45 20.89 8.70
C ARG A 704 -11.57 20.77 7.47
N ARG A 705 -10.68 19.76 7.44
CA ARG A 705 -9.82 19.45 6.30
C ARG A 705 -10.52 18.65 5.20
N GLY A 706 -11.77 18.22 5.43
CA GLY A 706 -12.52 17.42 4.45
C GLY A 706 -12.10 15.95 4.39
N HIS A 707 -11.44 15.43 5.41
CA HIS A 707 -11.04 14.02 5.48
C HIS A 707 -12.20 13.09 5.83
N ILE A 708 -13.21 13.61 6.52
CA ILE A 708 -14.46 12.91 6.87
C ILE A 708 -15.66 13.79 6.55
N GLN A 709 -16.84 13.19 6.41
CA GLN A 709 -18.07 13.89 6.06
C GLN A 709 -18.90 14.30 7.28
N GLY A 710 -18.58 13.79 8.46
CA GLY A 710 -19.30 14.18 9.68
C GLY A 710 -18.75 13.56 10.96
N ILE A 711 -19.09 14.21 12.07
CA ILE A 711 -18.79 13.73 13.41
C ILE A 711 -20.12 13.36 14.06
N TRP A 712 -20.19 12.13 14.59
CA TRP A 712 -21.41 11.61 15.21
C TRP A 712 -21.23 11.46 16.73
N ASP A 713 -22.33 11.64 17.46
CA ASP A 713 -22.37 11.33 18.89
C ASP A 713 -22.64 9.82 19.06
N ARG A 714 -21.92 9.19 19.99
CA ARG A 714 -22.03 7.76 20.26
C ARG A 714 -23.45 7.36 20.71
N ARG A 715 -24.12 8.24 21.46
CA ARG A 715 -25.50 8.02 21.95
C ARG A 715 -26.52 7.86 20.81
N GLU A 716 -26.24 8.47 19.65
CA GLU A 716 -27.08 8.40 18.46
C GLU A 716 -26.55 7.44 17.37
N LEU A 717 -25.42 6.76 17.63
CA LEU A 717 -24.68 6.04 16.59
C LEU A 717 -25.51 5.05 15.81
N ARG A 718 -26.30 4.19 16.48
CA ARG A 718 -27.19 3.22 15.83
C ARG A 718 -28.19 3.91 14.90
N LYS A 719 -28.84 4.97 15.38
CA LYS A 719 -29.81 5.76 14.61
C LYS A 719 -29.16 6.43 13.40
N ARG A 720 -27.97 6.98 13.56
CA ARG A 720 -27.20 7.63 12.48
C ARG A 720 -26.80 6.62 11.41
N ILE A 721 -26.29 5.45 11.79
CA ILE A 721 -25.96 4.37 10.86
C ILE A 721 -27.21 3.92 10.11
N PHE A 722 -28.33 3.69 10.79
CA PHE A 722 -29.59 3.30 10.16
C PHE A 722 -30.05 4.33 9.12
N HIS A 723 -30.03 5.62 9.45
CA HIS A 723 -30.40 6.68 8.50
C HIS A 723 -29.42 6.74 7.31
N ALA A 724 -28.09 6.58 7.55
CA ALA A 724 -27.10 6.52 6.47
C ALA A 724 -27.36 5.35 5.53
N LEU A 725 -27.67 4.17 6.07
CA LEU A 725 -28.02 2.99 5.26
C LEU A 725 -29.27 3.19 4.41
N LEU A 726 -30.26 3.92 4.91
CA LEU A 726 -31.47 4.25 4.16
C LEU A 726 -31.25 5.28 3.06
N THR A 727 -30.44 6.32 3.35
CA THR A 727 -30.32 7.49 2.46
C THR A 727 -29.18 7.37 1.46
N MET A 728 -28.11 6.67 1.81
CA MET A 728 -26.92 6.53 0.98
C MET A 728 -26.90 5.25 0.14
N GLY A 729 -27.88 4.35 0.34
CA GLY A 729 -27.95 3.08 -0.37
C GLY A 729 -28.10 3.27 -1.88
N GLY A 730 -27.26 2.58 -2.66
CA GLY A 730 -27.32 2.60 -4.12
C GLY A 730 -28.42 1.72 -4.70
N LYS A 731 -28.74 1.92 -5.99
CA LYS A 731 -29.76 1.14 -6.72
C LYS A 731 -29.50 -0.36 -6.75
N ASN A 732 -28.25 -0.78 -6.57
CA ASN A 732 -27.82 -2.17 -6.64
C ASN A 732 -27.83 -2.90 -5.30
N LEU A 733 -28.25 -2.24 -4.23
CA LEU A 733 -28.33 -2.83 -2.89
C LEU A 733 -29.71 -3.38 -2.61
N TYR A 734 -29.77 -4.51 -1.91
CA TYR A 734 -31.00 -5.08 -1.40
C TYR A 734 -31.18 -4.71 0.07
N TYR A 735 -32.26 -4.01 0.37
CA TYR A 735 -32.73 -3.79 1.73
C TYR A 735 -33.62 -4.97 2.14
N ARG A 736 -33.05 -5.95 2.82
CA ARG A 736 -33.83 -7.10 3.35
C ARG A 736 -33.32 -7.50 4.73
#